data_013c4ece0d624312d4c4026f7971e57b
#
_entry.id   013c4ece0d624312d4c4026f7971e57b
#
_cell.length_a   1.000
_cell.length_b   1.000
_cell.length_c   1.000
_cell.angle_alpha   90.00
_cell.angle_beta   90.00
_cell.angle_gamma   90.00
#
_symmetry.space_group_name_H-M   'P 1'
#
loop_
_entity.id
_entity.type
_entity.pdbx_description
1 polymer ?
#
loop_
_entity_poly.entity_id
_entity_poly.type
_entity_poly.pdbx_seq_one_letter_code
_entity_poly.pdbx_strand_id
1 'polypeptide(L)'
;RQTATIIILFVISSFLTPQSITLLFFVKCSNMTVTPKISVDNGNLVVHGKTILSGVPDNIVLTPGTGKGIVTGAFIGATVSNTKSIHVFPIGVLQDLRFLCCFRFKLWWMTHRVGTCGRDIPLETQFILIEIKESKNQKQNSPVIYTVLLPLLEGQFRAVLQGNDKNEIEICLESGDPAVETNQGLHLVYMHAGTNPFEVISQAVKAVEKHMQTFLHREKKILPSFVDWFGWCTWDAFYTDVTAEGIEEGLKSLSEGGASPRFLIIDDGWQQIESKPKDADSVVQEGAQFATRLIGIKENTKFQKNGGGNGLEHVVDQTKQLHNMKYVYVWHALAGYWGGVKPTAIGMEHFNTVVAYPIHSPGVLGNQPDAVMDSLTVHGLGLVHPKKVFDFYNELHAYLASCGVDGVKVDVQNIIETLGSGHGGRVSITRSYHQALEASIARNFCDNGCISCMCHNTDGLYSAKQTAVVRASDDFYPHDPASHTIHVSSVTYNSIFLGEFMQPDWDMFHSLHPAAEYHAAARAISGGPIYVSDKPGRHNFDLLKKLVLPDGSVLRAQLPARPTVDSLFVDPARDGKSLLKIWNLNKCCGVVGVFNCQGAGWCKIEKKNRIHCETPETLTGSVCTSDVDLIAQVAGADWNGDAVVFSYRSGNITLLPKGASMPVTLKVLEYELFHFYPIKEIAQGIWFAPIGLLDMFNTGGAVEQFEIHQKGVAASVSLKVRGSGRFGVYCSQRPVKCVVGDNENEFKYESETGLTTFYIPVSVEDMYKWSVEIQF
;
A
#
# COMPACT_ATOMS: atom_id res chain seq x y z
N ARG A 1 -8.16 50.74 3.41
CA ARG A 1 -7.45 50.33 2.17
C ARG A 1 -6.00 50.76 2.27
N GLN A 2 -5.10 49.94 2.76
CA GLN A 2 -3.68 50.11 2.60
C GLN A 2 -3.15 48.89 1.84
N THR A 3 -2.74 49.14 0.62
CA THR A 3 -2.10 48.19 -0.29
C THR A 3 -0.66 48.02 0.18
N ALA A 4 -0.32 46.85 0.70
CA ALA A 4 1.08 46.51 1.00
C ALA A 4 1.75 46.07 -0.31
N THR A 5 2.76 46.85 -0.71
CA THR A 5 3.59 46.58 -1.88
C THR A 5 4.57 45.44 -1.51
N ILE A 6 4.49 44.34 -2.18
CA ILE A 6 5.43 43.22 -2.06
C ILE A 6 6.68 43.60 -2.85
N ILE A 7 7.81 43.74 -2.16
CA ILE A 7 9.14 43.82 -2.81
C ILE A 7 9.71 42.41 -2.87
N ILE A 8 9.69 41.82 -4.08
CA ILE A 8 10.38 40.57 -4.38
C ILE A 8 11.83 40.92 -4.73
N LEU A 9 12.76 40.58 -3.86
CA LEU A 9 14.20 40.67 -4.15
C LEU A 9 14.68 39.36 -4.75
N PHE A 10 14.97 39.37 -6.07
CA PHE A 10 15.75 38.34 -6.72
C PHE A 10 17.22 38.47 -6.28
N VAL A 11 17.75 37.42 -5.64
CA VAL A 11 19.20 37.31 -5.40
C VAL A 11 19.83 36.68 -6.64
N ILE A 12 20.57 37.50 -7.37
CA ILE A 12 21.49 37.06 -8.41
C ILE A 12 22.76 36.56 -7.69
N SER A 13 23.05 35.27 -7.83
CA SER A 13 24.26 34.67 -7.34
C SER A 13 25.43 35.01 -8.25
N SER A 14 26.39 35.78 -7.81
CA SER A 14 27.75 35.74 -8.30
C SER A 14 28.75 36.12 -7.19
N PHE A 15 29.57 35.16 -6.85
CA PHE A 15 30.86 35.28 -6.14
C PHE A 15 30.99 36.27 -4.97
N LEU A 16 30.93 35.76 -3.72
CA LEU A 16 31.71 36.29 -2.60
C LEU A 16 31.81 35.24 -1.46
N THR A 17 32.95 35.31 -0.77
CA THR A 17 33.48 34.43 0.30
C THR A 17 32.57 34.25 1.53
N PRO A 18 32.83 33.23 2.39
CA PRO A 18 31.92 32.83 3.48
C PRO A 18 32.10 33.67 4.73
N GLN A 19 31.61 34.86 4.72
CA GLN A 19 31.36 35.74 5.89
C GLN A 19 30.31 36.77 5.49
N SER A 20 29.09 36.36 5.24
CA SER A 20 27.99 37.28 4.94
C SER A 20 26.90 37.12 5.97
N ILE A 21 26.74 38.12 6.74
CA ILE A 21 25.66 38.46 7.65
C ILE A 21 24.31 37.99 7.11
N THR A 22 23.72 37.01 7.76
CA THR A 22 22.32 36.59 7.51
C THR A 22 21.42 37.61 8.18
N LEU A 23 20.90 38.58 7.41
CA LEU A 23 19.79 39.42 7.85
C LEU A 23 18.52 38.57 7.86
N LEU A 24 18.13 38.09 9.03
CA LEU A 24 16.85 37.44 9.28
C LEU A 24 15.74 38.50 9.28
N PHE A 25 14.96 38.58 8.22
CA PHE A 25 13.68 39.27 8.23
C PHE A 25 12.65 38.38 8.91
N PHE A 26 12.32 38.68 10.17
CA PHE A 26 11.12 38.12 10.80
C PHE A 26 9.89 38.76 10.16
N VAL A 27 9.26 38.06 9.23
CA VAL A 27 7.94 38.45 8.76
C VAL A 27 6.93 37.96 9.79
N LYS A 28 6.29 38.90 10.48
CA LYS A 28 5.19 38.59 11.39
C LYS A 28 4.08 37.90 10.60
N CYS A 29 3.80 36.61 10.89
CA CYS A 29 2.79 35.79 10.20
C CYS A 29 1.34 36.23 10.49
N SER A 30 1.09 37.51 10.83
CA SER A 30 -0.24 37.98 11.19
C SER A 30 -1.22 38.03 10.03
N ASN A 31 -0.73 38.38 8.81
CA ASN A 31 -1.58 38.39 7.60
C ASN A 31 -0.74 38.13 6.36
N MET A 32 -0.84 36.90 5.81
CA MET A 32 -0.11 36.51 4.61
C MET A 32 -1.01 35.65 3.70
N THR A 33 -1.21 36.09 2.46
CA THR A 33 -1.84 35.29 1.42
C THR A 33 -0.75 34.57 0.64
N VAL A 34 -0.76 33.22 0.72
CA VAL A 34 0.25 32.35 0.09
C VAL A 34 -0.22 31.90 -1.29
N THR A 35 -1.50 31.53 -1.39
CA THR A 35 -2.19 31.22 -2.64
C THR A 35 -3.59 31.81 -2.59
N PRO A 36 -4.33 31.85 -3.69
CA PRO A 36 -5.72 32.32 -3.68
C PRO A 36 -6.64 31.58 -2.68
N LYS A 37 -6.25 30.36 -2.27
CA LYS A 37 -7.06 29.48 -1.42
C LYS A 37 -6.43 29.22 -0.05
N ILE A 38 -5.18 29.60 0.19
CA ILE A 38 -4.44 29.36 1.42
C ILE A 38 -3.83 30.67 1.90
N SER A 39 -4.14 31.05 3.14
CA SER A 39 -3.63 32.28 3.77
C SER A 39 -3.45 32.08 5.27
N VAL A 40 -2.63 32.96 5.88
CA VAL A 40 -2.66 33.20 7.32
C VAL A 40 -3.37 34.52 7.55
N ASP A 41 -4.44 34.48 8.32
CA ASP A 41 -5.24 35.65 8.67
C ASP A 41 -5.40 35.71 10.19
N ASN A 42 -4.94 36.83 10.78
CA ASN A 42 -4.94 37.05 12.24
C ASN A 42 -4.35 35.89 13.05
N GLY A 43 -3.22 35.28 12.58
CA GLY A 43 -2.57 34.15 13.22
C GLY A 43 -3.31 32.82 13.03
N ASN A 44 -4.28 32.72 12.12
CA ASN A 44 -4.97 31.49 11.78
C ASN A 44 -4.59 31.03 10.37
N LEU A 45 -4.30 29.75 10.20
CA LEU A 45 -4.16 29.14 8.88
C LEU A 45 -5.53 28.89 8.29
N VAL A 46 -5.81 29.55 7.19
CA VAL A 46 -7.12 29.53 6.51
C VAL A 46 -6.99 28.86 5.14
N VAL A 47 -7.89 27.92 4.86
CA VAL A 47 -7.97 27.18 3.60
C VAL A 47 -9.38 27.33 3.03
N HIS A 48 -9.50 27.82 1.79
CA HIS A 48 -10.79 28.13 1.16
C HIS A 48 -11.74 28.96 2.05
N GLY A 49 -11.15 29.93 2.78
CA GLY A 49 -11.90 30.81 3.69
C GLY A 49 -12.29 30.18 5.03
N LYS A 50 -11.81 28.97 5.35
CA LYS A 50 -12.11 28.25 6.59
C LYS A 50 -10.82 28.04 7.41
N THR A 51 -10.87 28.35 8.70
CA THR A 51 -9.76 28.13 9.62
C THR A 51 -9.53 26.66 9.84
N ILE A 52 -8.31 26.18 9.62
CA ILE A 52 -7.87 24.81 9.93
C ILE A 52 -6.94 24.74 11.16
N LEU A 53 -6.09 25.73 11.34
CA LEU A 53 -5.24 25.87 12.54
C LEU A 53 -5.37 27.26 13.08
N SER A 54 -5.53 27.38 14.38
CA SER A 54 -5.50 28.66 15.10
C SER A 54 -4.18 28.83 15.85
N GLY A 55 -3.81 30.09 16.14
CA GLY A 55 -2.62 30.39 16.94
C GLY A 55 -1.32 29.95 16.28
N VAL A 56 -1.17 30.15 14.97
CA VAL A 56 0.06 29.86 14.22
C VAL A 56 1.20 30.74 14.74
N PRO A 57 2.32 30.16 15.23
CA PRO A 57 3.44 30.94 15.77
C PRO A 57 4.16 31.78 14.71
N ASP A 58 4.78 32.89 15.15
CA ASP A 58 5.48 33.84 14.27
C ASP A 58 6.72 33.27 13.57
N ASN A 59 7.30 32.19 14.07
CA ASN A 59 8.46 31.51 13.47
C ASN A 59 8.10 30.50 12.39
N ILE A 60 6.81 30.34 12.10
CA ILE A 60 6.34 29.49 11.01
C ILE A 60 6.36 30.27 9.71
N VAL A 61 6.89 29.63 8.67
CA VAL A 61 7.04 30.19 7.33
C VAL A 61 6.13 29.43 6.36
N LEU A 62 5.37 30.18 5.56
CA LEU A 62 4.55 29.60 4.49
C LEU A 62 5.06 30.07 3.14
N THR A 63 5.27 29.10 2.23
CA THR A 63 5.69 29.40 0.86
C THR A 63 4.74 28.72 -0.14
N PRO A 64 4.48 29.36 -1.31
CA PRO A 64 3.63 28.75 -2.34
C PRO A 64 4.21 27.43 -2.86
N GLY A 65 3.35 26.47 -3.15
CA GLY A 65 3.76 25.25 -3.85
C GLY A 65 4.29 25.55 -5.25
N THR A 66 5.27 24.76 -5.72
CA THR A 66 5.90 24.97 -7.02
C THR A 66 5.00 24.43 -8.16
N GLY A 67 4.66 25.26 -9.15
CA GLY A 67 3.86 24.85 -10.33
C GLY A 67 3.75 25.96 -11.38
N LYS A 68 3.54 25.59 -12.66
CA LYS A 68 3.07 26.54 -13.67
C LYS A 68 1.54 26.58 -13.58
N GLY A 69 0.96 27.76 -13.41
CA GLY A 69 -0.49 27.96 -13.31
C GLY A 69 -0.95 28.43 -11.91
N ILE A 70 -2.23 28.21 -11.59
CA ILE A 70 -2.79 28.55 -10.27
C ILE A 70 -2.22 27.61 -9.22
N VAL A 71 -1.44 28.17 -8.28
CA VAL A 71 -0.87 27.40 -7.17
C VAL A 71 -1.96 27.09 -6.15
N THR A 72 -2.21 25.81 -5.90
CA THR A 72 -3.26 25.32 -5.01
C THR A 72 -2.73 24.74 -3.71
N GLY A 73 -1.41 24.56 -3.59
CA GLY A 73 -0.74 24.02 -2.40
C GLY A 73 0.28 24.99 -1.82
N ALA A 74 0.73 24.71 -0.61
CA ALA A 74 1.74 25.49 0.10
C ALA A 74 2.68 24.60 0.90
N PHE A 75 3.91 25.09 1.15
CA PHE A 75 4.83 24.48 2.10
C PHE A 75 4.78 25.21 3.43
N ILE A 76 4.84 24.44 4.51
CA ILE A 76 5.01 24.92 5.87
C ILE A 76 6.45 24.65 6.28
N GLY A 77 7.13 25.68 6.74
CA GLY A 77 8.47 25.63 7.30
C GLY A 77 8.54 26.30 8.67
N ALA A 78 9.69 26.20 9.32
CA ALA A 78 9.94 26.81 10.60
C ALA A 78 11.39 27.26 10.74
N THR A 79 11.63 28.31 11.56
CA THR A 79 12.95 28.83 11.85
C THR A 79 13.13 29.04 13.36
N VAL A 80 14.35 28.85 13.86
CA VAL A 80 14.74 29.14 15.25
C VAL A 80 16.14 29.71 15.30
N SER A 81 16.55 30.26 16.48
CA SER A 81 17.88 30.85 16.64
C SER A 81 19.00 29.81 16.78
N ASN A 82 18.72 28.68 17.41
CA ASN A 82 19.73 27.68 17.77
C ASN A 82 19.74 26.49 16.79
N THR A 83 20.94 26.03 16.41
CA THR A 83 21.12 24.80 15.66
C THR A 83 20.97 23.57 16.58
N LYS A 84 20.32 22.53 16.08
CA LYS A 84 20.19 21.22 16.72
C LYS A 84 19.98 20.12 15.67
N SER A 85 20.27 18.89 16.06
CA SER A 85 19.97 17.69 15.25
C SER A 85 18.50 17.25 15.30
N ILE A 86 17.76 17.78 16.28
CA ILE A 86 16.32 17.56 16.44
C ILE A 86 15.62 18.83 16.91
N HIS A 87 14.47 19.13 16.28
CA HIS A 87 13.57 20.21 16.65
C HIS A 87 12.12 19.74 16.71
N VAL A 88 11.33 20.40 17.56
CA VAL A 88 9.86 20.27 17.60
C VAL A 88 9.26 21.66 17.45
N PHE A 89 8.48 21.86 16.39
CA PHE A 89 7.87 23.14 16.03
C PHE A 89 6.35 23.05 16.12
N PRO A 90 5.68 23.67 17.10
CA PRO A 90 4.23 23.85 17.02
C PRO A 90 3.86 24.71 15.79
N ILE A 91 2.81 24.28 15.07
CA ILE A 91 2.35 24.98 13.86
C ILE A 91 0.94 25.55 13.99
N GLY A 92 0.29 25.32 15.13
CA GLY A 92 -1.04 25.82 15.44
C GLY A 92 -1.96 24.75 16.03
N VAL A 93 -3.09 25.19 16.56
CA VAL A 93 -4.07 24.36 17.24
C VAL A 93 -5.10 23.81 16.25
N LEU A 94 -5.24 22.48 16.22
CA LEU A 94 -6.32 21.78 15.52
C LEU A 94 -7.41 21.42 16.51
N GLN A 95 -8.64 21.89 16.28
CA GLN A 95 -9.76 21.60 17.15
C GLN A 95 -11.07 21.50 16.37
N ASP A 96 -11.90 20.49 16.73
CA ASP A 96 -13.24 20.25 16.18
C ASP A 96 -13.29 20.01 14.66
N LEU A 97 -12.16 19.55 14.07
CA LEU A 97 -12.08 19.13 12.68
C LEU A 97 -11.71 17.65 12.60
N ARG A 98 -12.56 16.86 11.92
CA ARG A 98 -12.25 15.43 11.72
C ARG A 98 -11.02 15.26 10.87
N PHE A 99 -10.17 14.33 11.27
CA PHE A 99 -9.01 13.92 10.47
C PHE A 99 -8.83 12.41 10.45
N LEU A 100 -8.14 11.96 9.41
CA LEU A 100 -7.53 10.65 9.27
C LEU A 100 -6.03 10.84 9.19
N CYS A 101 -5.25 10.05 9.93
CA CYS A 101 -3.80 10.02 9.77
C CYS A 101 -3.26 8.59 9.65
N CYS A 102 -2.07 8.47 9.06
CA CYS A 102 -1.26 7.26 9.07
C CYS A 102 0.04 7.55 9.85
N PHE A 103 0.34 6.70 10.83
CA PHE A 103 1.49 6.85 11.71
C PHE A 103 2.21 5.53 11.93
N ARG A 104 3.51 5.58 12.19
CA ARG A 104 4.28 4.38 12.53
C ARG A 104 4.07 4.00 13.99
N PHE A 105 3.32 2.94 14.21
CA PHE A 105 3.11 2.39 15.56
C PHE A 105 4.24 1.47 16.00
N LYS A 106 5.02 0.95 15.03
CA LYS A 106 6.29 0.24 15.18
C LYS A 106 7.32 0.85 14.24
N LEU A 107 8.59 0.59 14.46
CA LEU A 107 9.68 1.02 13.56
C LEU A 107 9.38 0.69 12.08
N TRP A 108 8.77 -0.46 11.83
CA TRP A 108 8.57 -1.08 10.51
C TRP A 108 7.29 -0.67 9.80
N TRP A 109 6.20 -0.41 10.58
CA TRP A 109 4.83 -0.43 10.08
C TRP A 109 4.01 0.76 10.50
N MET A 110 3.19 1.23 9.57
CA MET A 110 2.12 2.19 9.85
C MET A 110 0.80 1.49 10.19
N THR A 111 -0.05 2.23 10.89
CA THR A 111 -1.48 2.01 10.99
C THR A 111 -2.20 3.37 10.96
N HIS A 112 -3.52 3.36 10.89
CA HIS A 112 -4.31 4.58 10.84
C HIS A 112 -4.85 4.98 12.20
N ARG A 113 -5.22 6.25 12.30
CA ARG A 113 -6.02 6.81 13.39
C ARG A 113 -6.93 7.91 12.87
N VAL A 114 -8.11 8.02 13.47
CA VAL A 114 -9.04 9.15 13.28
C VAL A 114 -9.15 9.94 14.58
N GLY A 115 -9.39 11.24 14.46
CA GLY A 115 -9.53 12.14 15.60
C GLY A 115 -10.17 13.45 15.21
N THR A 116 -10.27 14.37 16.17
CA THR A 116 -10.90 15.70 16.01
C THR A 116 -10.08 16.84 16.54
N CYS A 117 -9.01 16.56 17.29
CA CYS A 117 -8.15 17.57 17.90
C CYS A 117 -6.68 17.19 17.78
N GLY A 118 -5.78 18.18 17.92
CA GLY A 118 -4.34 17.95 17.80
C GLY A 118 -3.82 16.86 18.74
N ARG A 119 -4.30 16.76 19.97
CA ARG A 119 -3.90 15.70 20.93
C ARG A 119 -4.17 14.27 20.45
N ASP A 120 -5.08 14.10 19.49
CA ASP A 120 -5.41 12.77 18.94
C ASP A 120 -4.38 12.30 17.91
N ILE A 121 -3.50 13.20 17.44
CA ILE A 121 -2.48 12.89 16.44
C ILE A 121 -1.31 12.16 17.12
N PRO A 122 -1.02 10.89 16.73
CA PRO A 122 0.06 10.12 17.32
C PRO A 122 1.45 10.66 16.95
N LEU A 123 2.46 10.26 17.72
CA LEU A 123 3.87 10.37 17.31
C LEU A 123 4.10 9.62 15.99
N GLU A 124 5.11 10.02 15.24
CA GLU A 124 5.49 9.39 13.96
C GLU A 124 4.38 9.43 12.88
N THR A 125 3.51 10.42 12.90
CA THR A 125 2.50 10.61 11.86
C THR A 125 3.14 11.12 10.58
N GLN A 126 2.93 10.40 9.48
CA GLN A 126 3.53 10.65 8.17
C GLN A 126 2.53 11.13 7.11
N PHE A 127 1.26 11.18 7.45
CA PHE A 127 0.17 11.59 6.58
C PHE A 127 -1.02 12.02 7.41
N ILE A 128 -1.62 13.19 7.09
CA ILE A 128 -2.90 13.63 7.68
C ILE A 128 -3.81 14.13 6.56
N LEU A 129 -5.07 13.70 6.60
CA LEU A 129 -6.17 14.23 5.80
C LEU A 129 -7.21 14.84 6.73
N ILE A 130 -7.51 16.12 6.57
CA ILE A 130 -8.47 16.87 7.39
C ILE A 130 -9.73 17.12 6.56
N GLU A 131 -10.90 16.88 7.15
CA GLU A 131 -12.20 17.19 6.57
C GLU A 131 -12.78 18.46 7.18
N ILE A 132 -13.16 19.41 6.32
CA ILE A 132 -13.72 20.69 6.72
C ILE A 132 -15.16 20.77 6.21
N LYS A 133 -16.14 20.64 7.12
CA LYS A 133 -17.59 20.82 6.86
C LYS A 133 -18.06 22.12 7.46
N GLU A 134 -19.00 22.81 6.81
CA GLU A 134 -19.69 23.93 7.44
C GLU A 134 -20.63 23.44 8.53
N SER A 135 -20.76 24.23 9.60
CA SER A 135 -21.75 23.97 10.66
C SER A 135 -23.17 24.02 10.08
N LYS A 136 -24.05 23.16 10.60
CA LYS A 136 -25.45 22.95 10.12
C LYS A 136 -26.31 24.22 9.97
N ASN A 137 -25.83 25.39 10.42
CA ASN A 137 -26.56 26.66 10.41
C ASN A 137 -26.22 27.60 9.25
N GLN A 138 -25.28 27.23 8.36
CA GLN A 138 -24.92 28.04 7.19
C GLN A 138 -25.15 27.22 5.92
N LYS A 139 -25.99 27.75 5.04
CA LYS A 139 -26.37 27.29 3.69
C LYS A 139 -26.05 25.83 3.33
N GLN A 140 -27.08 25.05 3.16
CA GLN A 140 -27.11 23.59 2.89
C GLN A 140 -26.30 23.11 1.65
N ASN A 141 -25.54 23.98 0.96
CA ASN A 141 -24.88 23.67 -0.32
C ASN A 141 -23.37 23.99 -0.39
N SER A 142 -22.68 24.23 0.70
CA SER A 142 -21.23 24.43 0.63
C SER A 142 -20.50 23.09 0.48
N PRO A 143 -19.59 22.95 -0.50
CA PRO A 143 -18.84 21.71 -0.67
C PRO A 143 -17.94 21.42 0.56
N VAL A 144 -17.79 20.14 0.89
CA VAL A 144 -16.80 19.69 1.85
C VAL A 144 -15.41 19.94 1.26
N ILE A 145 -14.51 20.49 2.07
CA ILE A 145 -13.11 20.70 1.71
C ILE A 145 -12.25 19.68 2.44
N TYR A 146 -11.37 19.03 1.70
CA TYR A 146 -10.35 18.12 2.23
C TYR A 146 -9.00 18.79 2.10
N THR A 147 -8.20 18.71 3.18
CA THR A 147 -6.84 19.24 3.22
C THR A 147 -5.88 18.14 3.64
N VAL A 148 -4.87 17.86 2.84
CA VAL A 148 -3.82 16.90 3.16
C VAL A 148 -2.56 17.63 3.65
N LEU A 149 -1.92 17.07 4.68
CA LEU A 149 -0.60 17.48 5.19
C LEU A 149 0.36 16.33 5.00
N LEU A 150 1.44 16.56 4.24
CA LEU A 150 2.51 15.58 3.96
C LEU A 150 3.82 16.10 4.55
N PRO A 151 4.31 15.53 5.67
CA PRO A 151 5.66 15.83 6.14
C PRO A 151 6.71 15.28 5.17
N LEU A 152 7.79 16.05 4.96
CA LEU A 152 8.77 15.84 3.90
C LEU A 152 10.17 15.56 4.44
N LEU A 153 11.06 15.28 3.51
CA LEU A 153 12.51 15.32 3.74
C LEU A 153 13.05 16.64 3.19
N GLU A 154 13.88 17.34 3.97
CA GLU A 154 14.60 18.51 3.51
C GLU A 154 16.09 18.38 3.85
N GLY A 155 16.94 18.31 2.81
CA GLY A 155 18.36 18.04 2.99
C GLY A 155 18.62 16.68 3.67
N GLN A 156 19.24 16.71 4.84
CA GLN A 156 19.54 15.52 5.66
C GLN A 156 18.51 15.28 6.77
N PHE A 157 17.44 16.08 6.80
CA PHE A 157 16.42 16.04 7.83
C PHE A 157 15.14 15.40 7.35
N ARG A 158 14.48 14.70 8.25
CA ARG A 158 13.14 14.16 8.08
C ARG A 158 12.17 14.86 9.00
N ALA A 159 11.05 15.31 8.45
CA ALA A 159 9.91 15.80 9.22
C ALA A 159 8.87 14.70 9.44
N VAL A 160 8.22 14.69 10.61
CA VAL A 160 6.99 14.00 10.93
C VAL A 160 6.05 14.91 11.70
N LEU A 161 4.79 14.54 11.77
CA LEU A 161 3.78 15.25 12.54
C LEU A 161 3.46 14.51 13.84
N GLN A 162 3.06 15.26 14.85
CA GLN A 162 2.56 14.76 16.12
C GLN A 162 1.63 15.80 16.77
N GLY A 163 0.86 15.40 17.75
CA GLY A 163 0.05 16.30 18.56
C GLY A 163 0.56 16.43 19.98
N ASN A 164 0.09 17.45 20.68
CA ASN A 164 0.39 17.67 22.09
C ASN A 164 -0.88 17.92 22.93
N ASP A 165 -0.72 18.03 24.25
CA ASP A 165 -1.84 18.22 25.19
C ASP A 165 -2.58 19.57 25.03
N LYS A 166 -1.98 20.54 24.30
CA LYS A 166 -2.60 21.83 23.98
C LYS A 166 -3.41 21.79 22.69
N ASN A 167 -3.58 20.63 22.07
CA ASN A 167 -4.18 20.44 20.75
C ASN A 167 -3.38 21.09 19.60
N GLU A 168 -2.12 21.40 19.81
CA GLU A 168 -1.26 21.88 18.73
C GLU A 168 -0.80 20.69 17.86
N ILE A 169 -0.72 20.93 16.56
CA ILE A 169 0.05 20.07 15.67
C ILE A 169 1.51 20.54 15.76
N GLU A 170 2.41 19.60 15.88
CA GLU A 170 3.85 19.84 15.92
C GLU A 170 4.54 19.14 14.74
N ILE A 171 5.56 19.81 14.18
CA ILE A 171 6.53 19.20 13.27
C ILE A 171 7.73 18.76 14.09
N CYS A 172 8.01 17.46 14.14
CA CYS A 172 9.28 16.95 14.64
C CYS A 172 10.24 16.81 13.45
N LEU A 173 11.35 17.53 13.50
CA LEU A 173 12.39 17.56 12.47
C LEU A 173 13.67 16.96 13.03
N GLU A 174 14.22 15.91 12.40
CA GLU A 174 15.40 15.21 12.90
C GLU A 174 16.35 14.73 11.79
N SER A 175 17.65 14.77 12.06
CA SER A 175 18.69 14.23 11.17
C SER A 175 19.04 12.76 11.47
N GLY A 176 18.85 12.30 12.71
CA GLY A 176 19.35 10.98 13.17
C GLY A 176 20.88 10.91 13.32
N ASP A 177 21.57 12.05 13.27
CA ASP A 177 23.01 12.18 13.50
C ASP A 177 23.28 13.43 14.34
N PRO A 178 23.80 13.28 15.57
CA PRO A 178 24.08 14.42 16.45
C PRO A 178 25.03 15.48 15.86
N ALA A 179 25.84 15.12 14.88
CA ALA A 179 26.76 16.02 14.19
C ALA A 179 26.10 16.80 13.04
N VAL A 180 24.88 16.44 12.65
CA VAL A 180 24.12 17.10 11.58
C VAL A 180 23.04 17.96 12.20
N GLU A 181 23.25 19.26 12.21
CA GLU A 181 22.39 20.25 12.87
C GLU A 181 21.84 21.27 11.87
N THR A 182 20.67 21.82 12.19
CA THR A 182 20.05 22.95 11.49
C THR A 182 19.34 23.86 12.47
N ASN A 183 19.06 25.12 12.07
CA ASN A 183 18.16 26.01 12.77
C ASN A 183 16.91 26.38 11.99
N GLN A 184 16.70 25.73 10.83
CA GLN A 184 15.54 25.99 9.98
C GLN A 184 15.22 24.83 9.05
N GLY A 185 14.00 24.81 8.58
CA GLY A 185 13.54 24.06 7.42
C GLY A 185 12.40 24.82 6.75
N LEU A 186 12.48 25.03 5.44
CA LEU A 186 11.52 25.88 4.72
C LEU A 186 10.39 25.06 4.07
N HIS A 187 10.63 23.80 3.76
CA HIS A 187 9.69 22.92 3.08
C HIS A 187 9.50 21.61 3.89
N LEU A 188 9.08 21.75 5.15
CA LEU A 188 8.95 20.61 6.08
C LEU A 188 7.65 19.84 5.92
N VAL A 189 6.57 20.53 5.55
CA VAL A 189 5.25 19.92 5.30
C VAL A 189 4.66 20.53 4.04
N TYR A 190 4.20 19.70 3.12
CA TYR A 190 3.40 20.15 1.99
C TYR A 190 1.92 20.04 2.30
N MET A 191 1.17 21.07 1.96
CA MET A 191 -0.27 21.17 2.16
C MET A 191 -0.98 21.35 0.81
N HIS A 192 -2.06 20.59 0.61
CA HIS A 192 -2.92 20.68 -0.57
C HIS A 192 -4.38 20.58 -0.17
N ALA A 193 -5.28 21.26 -0.90
CA ALA A 193 -6.71 21.25 -0.59
C ALA A 193 -7.60 21.18 -1.83
N GLY A 194 -8.77 20.59 -1.68
CA GLY A 194 -9.78 20.45 -2.73
C GLY A 194 -11.05 19.77 -2.23
N THR A 195 -11.93 19.40 -3.14
CA THR A 195 -13.28 18.87 -2.83
C THR A 195 -13.40 17.34 -2.94
N ASN A 196 -12.43 16.67 -3.59
CA ASN A 196 -12.36 15.21 -3.65
C ASN A 196 -11.12 14.73 -2.87
N PRO A 197 -11.28 13.90 -1.83
CA PRO A 197 -10.16 13.51 -0.97
C PRO A 197 -9.07 12.70 -1.70
N PHE A 198 -9.45 11.82 -2.62
CA PHE A 198 -8.49 10.99 -3.36
C PHE A 198 -7.71 11.81 -4.38
N GLU A 199 -8.37 12.73 -5.05
CA GLU A 199 -7.71 13.66 -5.98
C GLU A 199 -6.74 14.59 -5.24
N VAL A 200 -7.14 15.12 -4.08
CA VAL A 200 -6.30 15.97 -3.22
C VAL A 200 -5.01 15.25 -2.82
N ILE A 201 -5.10 13.99 -2.41
CA ILE A 201 -3.94 13.19 -2.02
C ILE A 201 -3.03 12.95 -3.23
N SER A 202 -3.59 12.51 -4.36
CA SER A 202 -2.82 12.24 -5.58
C SER A 202 -2.11 13.49 -6.11
N GLN A 203 -2.81 14.62 -6.16
CA GLN A 203 -2.22 15.90 -6.58
C GLN A 203 -1.12 16.36 -5.62
N ALA A 204 -1.29 16.16 -4.32
CA ALA A 204 -0.27 16.49 -3.32
C ALA A 204 0.99 15.67 -3.51
N VAL A 205 0.88 14.33 -3.64
CA VAL A 205 2.06 13.46 -3.83
C VAL A 205 2.76 13.77 -5.17
N LYS A 206 2.02 14.05 -6.25
CA LYS A 206 2.59 14.48 -7.55
C LYS A 206 3.30 15.84 -7.46
N ALA A 207 2.79 16.76 -6.64
CA ALA A 207 3.48 18.04 -6.39
C ALA A 207 4.78 17.85 -5.59
N VAL A 208 4.75 16.98 -4.57
CA VAL A 208 5.94 16.61 -3.78
C VAL A 208 6.97 15.87 -4.64
N GLU A 209 6.56 14.95 -5.50
CA GLU A 209 7.44 14.30 -6.48
C GLU A 209 8.20 15.32 -7.34
N LYS A 210 7.47 16.29 -7.87
CA LYS A 210 8.07 17.35 -8.69
C LYS A 210 9.03 18.25 -7.90
N HIS A 211 8.72 18.50 -6.62
CA HIS A 211 9.57 19.30 -5.74
C HIS A 211 10.85 18.56 -5.36
N MET A 212 10.72 17.33 -4.88
CA MET A 212 11.85 16.55 -4.35
C MET A 212 12.72 15.90 -5.41
N GLN A 213 12.11 15.38 -6.50
CA GLN A 213 12.78 14.66 -7.60
C GLN A 213 13.56 13.40 -7.18
N THR A 214 13.28 12.88 -5.99
CA THR A 214 13.97 11.73 -5.38
C THR A 214 13.19 10.42 -5.49
N PHE A 215 11.90 10.49 -5.79
CA PHE A 215 11.01 9.34 -5.99
C PHE A 215 10.11 9.57 -7.22
N LEU A 216 9.38 8.54 -7.66
CA LEU A 216 8.36 8.65 -8.68
C LEU A 216 7.00 8.23 -8.13
N HIS A 217 5.94 8.89 -8.58
CA HIS A 217 4.57 8.46 -8.37
C HIS A 217 4.33 7.10 -9.04
N ARG A 218 3.48 6.22 -8.44
CA ARG A 218 3.25 4.85 -8.93
C ARG A 218 2.87 4.77 -10.40
N GLU A 219 2.13 5.73 -10.93
CA GLU A 219 1.70 5.75 -12.34
C GLU A 219 2.86 5.83 -13.33
N LYS A 220 4.04 6.24 -12.89
CA LYS A 220 5.27 6.36 -13.69
C LYS A 220 6.20 5.16 -13.55
N LYS A 221 5.85 4.20 -12.70
CA LYS A 221 6.65 3.01 -12.40
C LYS A 221 6.16 1.81 -13.20
N ILE A 222 7.10 0.92 -13.54
CA ILE A 222 6.79 -0.36 -14.17
C ILE A 222 6.35 -1.32 -13.06
N LEU A 223 5.09 -1.74 -13.13
CA LEU A 223 4.56 -2.76 -12.22
C LEU A 223 5.05 -4.15 -12.66
N PRO A 224 5.69 -4.94 -11.79
CA PRO A 224 6.18 -6.27 -12.16
C PRO A 224 5.03 -7.20 -12.57
N SER A 225 5.27 -8.03 -13.57
CA SER A 225 4.23 -8.89 -14.15
C SER A 225 3.73 -10.00 -13.22
N PHE A 226 4.50 -10.36 -12.19
CA PHE A 226 4.08 -11.40 -11.23
C PHE A 226 2.74 -11.09 -10.54
N VAL A 227 2.37 -9.81 -10.41
CA VAL A 227 1.14 -9.37 -9.73
C VAL A 227 -0.16 -9.91 -10.38
N ASP A 228 -0.10 -10.33 -11.63
CA ASP A 228 -1.24 -10.91 -12.37
C ASP A 228 -1.32 -12.45 -12.24
N TRP A 229 -0.41 -13.04 -11.45
CA TRP A 229 -0.30 -14.49 -11.29
C TRP A 229 -0.43 -14.90 -9.84
N PHE A 230 -1.14 -16.00 -9.59
CA PHE A 230 -1.27 -16.59 -8.26
C PHE A 230 0.09 -17.07 -7.75
N GLY A 231 0.38 -16.78 -6.48
CA GLY A 231 1.64 -17.09 -5.85
C GLY A 231 1.54 -17.98 -4.62
N TRP A 232 2.70 -18.52 -4.25
CA TRP A 232 2.94 -19.22 -3.00
C TRP A 232 4.21 -18.67 -2.33
N CYS A 233 4.12 -18.40 -1.02
CA CYS A 233 5.23 -17.95 -0.18
C CYS A 233 5.57 -19.04 0.84
N THR A 234 6.84 -19.30 1.05
CA THR A 234 7.29 -20.37 1.95
C THR A 234 7.26 -20.00 3.42
N TRP A 235 7.00 -18.72 3.78
CA TRP A 235 7.17 -18.23 5.15
C TRP A 235 6.34 -18.99 6.18
N ASP A 236 5.03 -18.86 6.22
CA ASP A 236 4.20 -19.55 7.23
C ASP A 236 4.16 -21.08 7.03
N ALA A 237 4.51 -21.55 5.82
CA ALA A 237 4.61 -22.99 5.56
C ALA A 237 5.75 -23.63 6.33
N PHE A 238 6.89 -22.95 6.44
CA PHE A 238 8.15 -23.52 6.99
C PHE A 238 8.89 -22.61 7.94
N TYR A 239 8.60 -21.30 7.94
CA TYR A 239 9.46 -20.27 8.53
C TYR A 239 10.90 -20.45 8.02
N THR A 240 11.90 -20.35 8.89
CA THR A 240 13.31 -20.52 8.53
C THR A 240 13.73 -21.96 8.20
N ASP A 241 12.82 -22.94 8.34
CA ASP A 241 13.10 -24.37 8.08
C ASP A 241 12.80 -24.79 6.63
N VAL A 242 12.61 -23.84 5.72
CA VAL A 242 12.39 -24.10 4.30
C VAL A 242 13.54 -24.93 3.69
N THR A 243 13.16 -25.92 2.87
CA THR A 243 14.09 -26.84 2.15
C THR A 243 13.68 -26.95 0.69
N ALA A 244 14.61 -27.46 -0.13
CA ALA A 244 14.33 -27.76 -1.54
C ALA A 244 13.18 -28.77 -1.70
N GLU A 245 13.16 -29.82 -0.88
CA GLU A 245 12.11 -30.85 -0.87
C GLU A 245 10.76 -30.27 -0.45
N GLY A 246 10.74 -29.39 0.58
CA GLY A 246 9.51 -28.72 1.03
C GLY A 246 8.90 -27.83 -0.04
N ILE A 247 9.72 -27.14 -0.83
CA ILE A 247 9.25 -26.32 -1.96
C ILE A 247 8.60 -27.22 -3.01
N GLU A 248 9.24 -28.32 -3.39
CA GLU A 248 8.71 -29.29 -4.36
C GLU A 248 7.37 -29.87 -3.91
N GLU A 249 7.27 -30.32 -2.65
CA GLU A 249 6.02 -30.85 -2.09
C GLU A 249 4.88 -29.82 -2.09
N GLY A 250 5.18 -28.56 -1.75
CA GLY A 250 4.19 -27.48 -1.73
C GLY A 250 3.65 -27.18 -3.11
N LEU A 251 4.51 -27.01 -4.10
CA LEU A 251 4.12 -26.74 -5.48
C LEU A 251 3.35 -27.90 -6.10
N LYS A 252 3.79 -29.12 -5.86
CA LYS A 252 3.09 -30.33 -6.31
C LYS A 252 1.68 -30.42 -5.74
N SER A 253 1.52 -30.26 -4.43
CA SER A 253 0.22 -30.37 -3.78
C SER A 253 -0.78 -29.31 -4.24
N LEU A 254 -0.34 -28.06 -4.49
CA LEU A 254 -1.18 -27.00 -5.04
C LEU A 254 -1.58 -27.29 -6.50
N SER A 255 -0.65 -27.80 -7.30
CA SER A 255 -0.91 -28.13 -8.71
C SER A 255 -1.88 -29.30 -8.86
N GLU A 256 -1.75 -30.36 -8.06
CA GLU A 256 -2.64 -31.51 -8.05
C GLU A 256 -4.09 -31.14 -7.72
N GLY A 257 -4.31 -30.12 -6.88
CA GLY A 257 -5.63 -29.59 -6.55
C GLY A 257 -6.24 -28.64 -7.59
N GLY A 258 -5.48 -28.27 -8.61
CA GLY A 258 -5.91 -27.38 -9.69
C GLY A 258 -5.84 -25.89 -9.36
N ALA A 259 -4.99 -25.50 -8.42
CA ALA A 259 -4.64 -24.10 -8.10
C ALA A 259 -3.12 -23.91 -8.23
N SER A 260 -2.61 -24.12 -9.45
CA SER A 260 -1.17 -24.07 -9.73
C SER A 260 -0.62 -22.66 -9.60
N PRO A 261 0.31 -22.38 -8.66
CA PRO A 261 0.97 -21.10 -8.59
C PRO A 261 1.89 -20.89 -9.80
N ARG A 262 2.05 -19.63 -10.21
CA ARG A 262 2.97 -19.20 -11.25
C ARG A 262 4.01 -18.23 -10.72
N PHE A 263 3.89 -17.88 -9.46
CA PHE A 263 4.80 -17.03 -8.72
C PHE A 263 5.19 -17.70 -7.40
N LEU A 264 6.48 -17.70 -7.08
CA LEU A 264 7.03 -18.28 -5.85
C LEU A 264 7.86 -17.24 -5.12
N ILE A 265 7.67 -17.12 -3.81
CA ILE A 265 8.59 -16.43 -2.90
C ILE A 265 9.28 -17.49 -2.04
N ILE A 266 10.59 -17.65 -2.23
CA ILE A 266 11.45 -18.36 -1.28
C ILE A 266 11.84 -17.36 -0.20
N ASP A 267 11.17 -17.47 0.95
CA ASP A 267 11.30 -16.52 2.06
C ASP A 267 12.56 -16.81 2.92
N ASP A 268 12.71 -16.16 4.08
CA ASP A 268 13.84 -16.32 4.98
C ASP A 268 14.12 -17.80 5.31
N GLY A 269 15.39 -18.18 5.35
CA GLY A 269 15.84 -19.53 5.71
C GLY A 269 16.73 -20.21 4.67
N TRP A 270 16.99 -19.59 3.51
CA TRP A 270 17.83 -20.17 2.46
C TRP A 270 19.30 -19.72 2.52
N GLN A 271 19.61 -18.59 3.17
CA GLN A 271 20.91 -17.93 3.14
C GLN A 271 21.94 -18.59 4.08
N GLN A 272 23.21 -18.40 3.78
CA GLN A 272 24.33 -18.76 4.66
C GLN A 272 24.45 -17.72 5.79
N ILE A 273 24.12 -18.13 7.00
CA ILE A 273 24.16 -17.28 8.20
C ILE A 273 25.06 -17.88 9.28
N GLU A 274 25.47 -17.07 10.24
CA GLU A 274 26.22 -17.53 11.43
C GLU A 274 25.52 -18.71 12.09
N SER A 275 26.29 -19.72 12.49
CA SER A 275 25.79 -20.75 13.41
C SER A 275 25.48 -20.12 14.76
N LYS A 276 24.30 -20.38 15.31
CA LYS A 276 23.98 -19.97 16.68
C LYS A 276 25.03 -20.57 17.62
N PRO A 277 25.58 -19.82 18.60
CA PRO A 277 26.44 -20.40 19.62
C PRO A 277 25.69 -21.54 20.32
N LYS A 278 26.28 -22.73 20.33
CA LYS A 278 25.76 -23.90 21.06
C LYS A 278 26.16 -23.82 22.54
N ASP A 279 25.95 -22.70 23.20
CA ASP A 279 26.14 -22.62 24.64
C ASP A 279 24.88 -23.15 25.32
N ALA A 280 25.01 -24.36 25.84
CA ALA A 280 23.93 -25.15 26.44
C ALA A 280 23.32 -24.51 27.71
N ASP A 281 23.85 -23.39 28.21
CA ASP A 281 23.44 -22.75 29.46
C ASP A 281 22.98 -21.29 29.30
N SER A 282 22.93 -20.75 28.10
CA SER A 282 22.32 -19.44 27.91
C SER A 282 20.80 -19.61 27.75
N VAL A 283 20.04 -18.98 28.64
CA VAL A 283 18.59 -18.71 28.41
C VAL A 283 18.49 -18.04 27.04
N VAL A 284 17.98 -18.76 26.05
CA VAL A 284 17.76 -18.22 24.70
C VAL A 284 16.78 -17.09 24.85
N GLN A 285 17.24 -15.85 24.78
CA GLN A 285 16.37 -14.69 24.74
C GLN A 285 15.50 -14.81 23.49
N GLU A 286 14.21 -14.70 23.66
CA GLU A 286 13.26 -14.64 22.56
C GLU A 286 13.70 -13.52 21.59
N GLY A 287 13.89 -13.85 20.30
CA GLY A 287 14.39 -12.89 19.30
C GLY A 287 15.91 -12.91 19.05
N ALA A 288 16.71 -13.75 19.73
CA ALA A 288 18.16 -13.85 19.49
C ALA A 288 18.51 -14.19 18.02
N GLN A 289 17.62 -14.89 17.31
CA GLN A 289 17.76 -15.19 15.88
C GLN A 289 17.82 -13.92 15.01
N PHE A 290 17.19 -12.82 15.42
CA PHE A 290 17.19 -11.57 14.68
C PHE A 290 18.51 -10.79 14.72
N ALA A 291 19.47 -11.18 15.59
CA ALA A 291 20.82 -10.62 15.58
C ALA A 291 21.82 -11.45 14.76
N THR A 292 21.38 -12.53 14.14
CA THR A 292 22.23 -13.40 13.31
C THR A 292 22.67 -12.68 12.04
N ARG A 293 23.92 -12.87 11.61
CA ARG A 293 24.54 -12.15 10.50
C ARG A 293 24.82 -13.05 9.30
N LEU A 294 24.75 -12.45 8.11
CA LEU A 294 25.08 -13.09 6.85
C LEU A 294 26.59 -13.39 6.79
N ILE A 295 26.96 -14.59 6.36
CA ILE A 295 28.36 -15.01 6.19
C ILE A 295 28.74 -15.38 4.75
N GLY A 296 27.80 -15.35 3.83
CA GLY A 296 28.01 -15.62 2.41
C GLY A 296 26.79 -15.24 1.57
N ILE A 297 26.98 -15.02 0.28
CA ILE A 297 25.91 -14.61 -0.66
C ILE A 297 25.14 -15.80 -1.25
N LYS A 298 25.59 -17.05 -0.99
CA LYS A 298 24.99 -18.27 -1.55
C LYS A 298 23.99 -18.92 -0.59
N GLU A 299 23.30 -19.93 -1.11
CA GLU A 299 22.40 -20.76 -0.33
C GLU A 299 23.12 -21.61 0.75
N ASN A 300 22.39 -21.95 1.77
CA ASN A 300 22.87 -22.85 2.84
C ASN A 300 22.72 -24.34 2.47
N THR A 301 23.19 -25.20 3.37
CA THR A 301 23.25 -26.66 3.14
C THR A 301 21.89 -27.33 2.94
N LYS A 302 20.77 -26.69 3.37
CA LYS A 302 19.41 -27.23 3.16
C LYS A 302 18.99 -27.23 1.68
N PHE A 303 19.65 -26.43 0.87
CA PHE A 303 19.42 -26.36 -0.57
C PHE A 303 20.43 -27.17 -1.38
N GLN A 304 21.48 -27.68 -0.74
CA GLN A 304 22.50 -28.53 -1.34
C GLN A 304 22.14 -30.00 -1.18
N LYS A 305 22.05 -30.77 -2.26
CA LYS A 305 21.90 -32.23 -2.18
C LYS A 305 23.17 -32.87 -1.63
N ASN A 306 23.04 -33.91 -0.80
CA ASN A 306 24.14 -34.72 -0.29
C ASN A 306 25.03 -35.19 -1.46
N GLY A 307 26.23 -34.65 -1.53
CA GLY A 307 27.29 -35.11 -2.45
C GLY A 307 27.45 -34.31 -3.75
N GLY A 308 27.10 -33.05 -3.82
CA GLY A 308 27.44 -32.20 -4.97
C GLY A 308 26.24 -31.76 -5.84
N GLY A 309 25.10 -31.64 -5.25
CA GLY A 309 23.89 -31.17 -5.94
C GLY A 309 23.90 -29.66 -6.20
N ASN A 310 23.12 -29.24 -7.14
CA ASN A 310 23.14 -28.02 -7.92
C ASN A 310 22.64 -26.74 -7.18
N GLY A 311 22.47 -26.78 -5.87
CA GLY A 311 22.15 -25.58 -5.08
C GLY A 311 20.82 -24.92 -5.44
N LEU A 312 20.75 -23.60 -5.23
CA LEU A 312 19.58 -22.78 -5.51
C LEU A 312 19.19 -22.81 -7.02
N GLU A 313 20.18 -22.82 -7.91
CA GLU A 313 19.96 -22.93 -9.35
C GLU A 313 19.09 -24.14 -9.72
N HIS A 314 19.43 -25.32 -9.17
CA HIS A 314 18.66 -26.54 -9.42
C HIS A 314 17.21 -26.42 -8.90
N VAL A 315 17.01 -25.84 -7.73
CA VAL A 315 15.66 -25.64 -7.15
C VAL A 315 14.84 -24.74 -8.08
N VAL A 316 15.40 -23.62 -8.53
CA VAL A 316 14.71 -22.68 -9.41
C VAL A 316 14.40 -23.33 -10.76
N ASP A 317 15.35 -24.03 -11.35
CA ASP A 317 15.13 -24.74 -12.63
C ASP A 317 14.03 -25.81 -12.51
N GLN A 318 14.04 -26.61 -11.46
CA GLN A 318 13.01 -27.62 -11.21
C GLN A 318 11.63 -26.99 -11.07
N THR A 319 11.50 -25.89 -10.30
CA THR A 319 10.21 -25.21 -10.15
C THR A 319 9.69 -24.66 -11.48
N LYS A 320 10.57 -24.11 -12.33
CA LYS A 320 10.20 -23.57 -13.64
C LYS A 320 9.83 -24.69 -14.64
N GLN A 321 10.58 -25.77 -14.67
CA GLN A 321 10.39 -26.87 -15.63
C GLN A 321 9.21 -27.78 -15.25
N LEU A 322 9.09 -28.19 -13.97
CA LEU A 322 8.11 -29.19 -13.54
C LEU A 322 6.78 -28.56 -13.17
N HIS A 323 6.78 -27.35 -12.61
CA HIS A 323 5.57 -26.66 -12.12
C HIS A 323 5.16 -25.47 -12.99
N ASN A 324 5.85 -25.23 -14.10
CA ASN A 324 5.58 -24.09 -15.00
C ASN A 324 5.57 -22.74 -14.25
N MET A 325 6.50 -22.59 -13.30
CA MET A 325 6.68 -21.35 -12.54
C MET A 325 7.17 -20.25 -13.47
N LYS A 326 6.49 -19.09 -13.47
CA LYS A 326 6.88 -17.95 -14.29
C LYS A 326 7.87 -17.03 -13.58
N TYR A 327 7.68 -16.84 -12.28
CA TYR A 327 8.49 -15.92 -11.47
C TYR A 327 8.89 -16.57 -10.15
N VAL A 328 10.18 -16.51 -9.85
CA VAL A 328 10.75 -16.94 -8.57
C VAL A 328 11.45 -15.75 -7.93
N TYR A 329 10.96 -15.31 -6.77
CA TYR A 329 11.58 -14.27 -5.96
C TYR A 329 12.20 -14.88 -4.72
N VAL A 330 13.29 -14.28 -4.26
CA VAL A 330 14.03 -14.75 -3.10
C VAL A 330 14.14 -13.63 -2.07
N TRP A 331 13.95 -13.95 -0.81
CA TRP A 331 14.01 -13.00 0.30
C TRP A 331 15.45 -12.64 0.66
N HIS A 332 15.71 -11.39 0.97
CA HIS A 332 16.85 -10.95 1.77
C HIS A 332 16.48 -9.69 2.56
N ALA A 333 17.18 -9.43 3.66
CA ALA A 333 17.06 -8.17 4.37
C ALA A 333 17.81 -7.05 3.65
N LEU A 334 17.38 -5.79 3.85
CA LEU A 334 18.07 -4.62 3.26
C LEU A 334 19.57 -4.58 3.64
N ALA A 335 19.91 -4.97 4.87
CA ALA A 335 21.28 -5.07 5.34
C ALA A 335 21.97 -6.43 5.02
N GLY A 336 21.32 -7.28 4.23
CA GLY A 336 21.79 -8.62 3.86
C GLY A 336 21.10 -9.74 4.64
N TYR A 337 21.05 -9.65 5.94
CA TYR A 337 20.26 -10.50 6.86
C TYR A 337 19.74 -9.66 8.04
N TRP A 338 18.99 -10.21 8.96
CA TRP A 338 18.45 -9.50 10.12
C TRP A 338 19.54 -8.72 10.89
N GLY A 339 20.63 -9.37 11.27
CA GLY A 339 21.80 -8.76 11.93
C GLY A 339 22.83 -8.17 10.96
N GLY A 340 22.51 -7.99 9.69
CA GLY A 340 23.43 -7.48 8.66
C GLY A 340 24.44 -8.51 8.19
N VAL A 341 25.62 -8.05 7.77
CA VAL A 341 26.73 -8.84 7.26
C VAL A 341 27.79 -9.00 8.36
N LYS A 342 28.35 -10.20 8.52
CA LYS A 342 29.42 -10.42 9.49
C LYS A 342 30.72 -9.75 9.04
N PRO A 343 31.32 -8.84 9.85
CA PRO A 343 32.53 -8.11 9.47
C PRO A 343 33.72 -9.00 9.15
N THR A 344 33.80 -10.18 9.77
CA THR A 344 34.90 -11.15 9.62
C THR A 344 34.56 -12.33 8.71
N ALA A 345 33.48 -12.22 7.92
CA ALA A 345 33.09 -13.29 7.00
C ALA A 345 34.09 -13.43 5.87
N ILE A 346 34.61 -14.67 5.70
CA ILE A 346 35.60 -15.00 4.67
C ILE A 346 35.02 -14.78 3.27
N GLY A 347 35.73 -13.98 2.45
CA GLY A 347 35.29 -13.64 1.09
C GLY A 347 34.34 -12.46 1.01
N MET A 348 34.00 -11.81 2.12
CA MET A 348 33.15 -10.62 2.18
C MET A 348 33.87 -9.38 2.74
N GLU A 349 35.18 -9.45 2.96
CA GLU A 349 36.00 -8.39 3.56
C GLU A 349 35.98 -7.09 2.74
N HIS A 350 35.85 -7.20 1.44
CA HIS A 350 35.84 -6.07 0.49
C HIS A 350 34.61 -5.14 0.61
N PHE A 351 33.56 -5.57 1.34
CA PHE A 351 32.40 -4.72 1.62
C PHE A 351 32.63 -3.72 2.76
N ASN A 352 33.78 -3.81 3.47
CA ASN A 352 34.15 -2.92 4.58
C ASN A 352 33.04 -2.83 5.65
N THR A 353 32.53 -3.98 6.05
CA THR A 353 31.45 -4.07 7.04
C THR A 353 31.93 -3.73 8.43
N VAL A 354 31.18 -2.94 9.17
CA VAL A 354 31.43 -2.61 10.57
C VAL A 354 30.18 -2.85 11.41
N VAL A 355 30.36 -3.15 12.71
CA VAL A 355 29.20 -3.25 13.61
C VAL A 355 28.74 -1.83 13.96
N ALA A 356 27.47 -1.54 13.69
CA ALA A 356 26.82 -0.29 14.02
C ALA A 356 25.61 -0.55 14.94
N TYR A 357 25.35 0.39 15.84
CA TYR A 357 24.28 0.26 16.83
C TYR A 357 23.15 1.22 16.52
N PRO A 358 21.88 0.75 16.48
CA PRO A 358 20.71 1.58 16.22
C PRO A 358 20.55 2.73 17.20
N ILE A 359 20.23 3.92 16.65
CA ILE A 359 19.81 5.10 17.40
C ILE A 359 18.38 5.40 16.96
N HIS A 360 17.42 5.06 17.81
CA HIS A 360 16.00 5.25 17.53
C HIS A 360 15.59 6.68 17.73
N SER A 361 14.67 7.19 16.88
CA SER A 361 14.05 8.50 17.09
C SER A 361 13.15 8.51 18.33
N PRO A 362 12.99 9.66 18.99
CA PRO A 362 12.11 9.81 20.15
C PRO A 362 10.67 9.42 19.85
N GLY A 363 10.17 9.70 18.64
CA GLY A 363 8.83 9.33 18.23
C GLY A 363 8.62 7.82 18.14
N VAL A 364 9.59 7.10 17.58
CA VAL A 364 9.57 5.63 17.55
C VAL A 364 9.59 5.06 18.96
N LEU A 365 10.48 5.54 19.83
CA LEU A 365 10.54 5.09 21.22
C LEU A 365 9.26 5.41 22.01
N GLY A 366 8.59 6.52 21.70
CA GLY A 366 7.30 6.85 22.30
C GLY A 366 6.19 5.87 21.92
N ASN A 367 6.22 5.34 20.69
CA ASN A 367 5.26 4.35 20.20
C ASN A 367 5.68 2.90 20.52
N GLN A 368 6.96 2.61 20.51
CA GLN A 368 7.56 1.28 20.72
C GLN A 368 8.74 1.39 21.71
N PRO A 369 8.50 1.54 23.04
CA PRO A 369 9.56 1.77 24.02
C PRO A 369 10.48 0.57 24.22
N ASP A 370 10.04 -0.64 23.90
CA ASP A 370 10.80 -1.88 23.95
C ASP A 370 11.85 -2.01 22.83
N ALA A 371 11.82 -1.14 21.82
CA ALA A 371 12.81 -1.14 20.74
C ALA A 371 14.28 -1.01 21.25
N VAL A 372 14.53 -0.40 22.40
CA VAL A 372 15.84 -0.31 23.01
C VAL A 372 16.38 -1.67 23.52
N MET A 373 15.50 -2.64 23.75
CA MET A 373 15.83 -4.00 24.17
C MET A 373 15.79 -4.99 23.01
N ASP A 374 15.47 -4.54 21.81
CA ASP A 374 15.51 -5.36 20.60
C ASP A 374 16.92 -5.93 20.39
N SER A 375 17.00 -7.17 19.90
CA SER A 375 18.27 -7.86 19.67
C SER A 375 19.23 -7.07 18.78
N LEU A 376 18.70 -6.37 17.75
CA LEU A 376 19.50 -5.54 16.85
C LEU A 376 20.07 -4.31 17.57
N THR A 377 19.31 -3.72 18.48
CA THR A 377 19.77 -2.58 19.28
C THR A 377 20.86 -3.01 20.27
N VAL A 378 20.70 -4.16 20.90
CA VAL A 378 21.64 -4.67 21.92
C VAL A 378 22.94 -5.19 21.29
N HIS A 379 22.84 -5.99 20.22
CA HIS A 379 24.00 -6.66 19.60
C HIS A 379 24.62 -5.91 18.43
N GLY A 380 23.94 -4.86 17.95
CA GLY A 380 24.33 -4.12 16.77
C GLY A 380 24.10 -4.91 15.47
N LEU A 381 24.24 -4.21 14.37
CA LEU A 381 24.07 -4.73 13.02
C LEU A 381 25.37 -4.61 12.24
N GLY A 382 25.73 -5.64 11.49
CA GLY A 382 26.85 -5.60 10.56
C GLY A 382 26.50 -4.76 9.33
N LEU A 383 26.87 -3.47 9.37
CA LEU A 383 26.57 -2.49 8.35
C LEU A 383 27.62 -2.52 7.23
N VAL A 384 27.23 -2.88 6.02
CA VAL A 384 28.07 -2.68 4.84
C VAL A 384 28.26 -1.17 4.62
N HIS A 385 29.51 -0.74 4.39
CA HIS A 385 29.81 0.67 4.23
C HIS A 385 28.98 1.27 3.08
N PRO A 386 28.32 2.46 3.24
CA PRO A 386 27.42 3.02 2.21
C PRO A 386 28.03 3.17 0.81
N LYS A 387 29.38 3.36 0.72
CA LYS A 387 30.09 3.38 -0.57
C LYS A 387 30.30 2.00 -1.20
N LYS A 388 30.03 0.91 -0.45
CA LYS A 388 30.20 -0.48 -0.87
C LYS A 388 28.87 -1.24 -1.01
N VAL A 389 27.77 -0.65 -0.62
CA VAL A 389 26.49 -1.33 -0.62
C VAL A 389 26.00 -1.69 -2.04
N PHE A 390 26.34 -0.89 -3.06
CA PHE A 390 26.06 -1.28 -4.44
C PHE A 390 26.83 -2.53 -4.87
N ASP A 391 28.12 -2.62 -4.51
CA ASP A 391 28.94 -3.80 -4.81
C ASP A 391 28.34 -5.04 -4.14
N PHE A 392 27.92 -4.92 -2.88
CA PHE A 392 27.25 -5.98 -2.14
C PHE A 392 25.94 -6.45 -2.82
N TYR A 393 25.04 -5.55 -3.12
CA TYR A 393 23.79 -5.92 -3.82
C TYR A 393 24.04 -6.48 -5.20
N ASN A 394 25.00 -5.91 -5.94
CA ASN A 394 25.29 -6.37 -7.29
C ASN A 394 25.86 -7.80 -7.28
N GLU A 395 26.72 -8.16 -6.33
CA GLU A 395 27.22 -9.53 -6.20
C GLU A 395 26.11 -10.50 -5.79
N LEU A 396 25.29 -10.15 -4.80
CA LEU A 396 24.15 -10.96 -4.37
C LEU A 396 23.14 -11.16 -5.50
N HIS A 397 22.70 -10.08 -6.15
CA HIS A 397 21.68 -10.15 -7.20
C HIS A 397 22.20 -10.79 -8.49
N ALA A 398 23.48 -10.60 -8.83
CA ALA A 398 24.09 -11.31 -9.96
C ALA A 398 24.14 -12.82 -9.72
N TYR A 399 24.45 -13.24 -8.50
CA TYR A 399 24.38 -14.64 -8.12
C TYR A 399 22.95 -15.18 -8.25
N LEU A 400 21.96 -14.50 -7.68
CA LEU A 400 20.55 -14.90 -7.76
C LEU A 400 20.06 -14.98 -9.21
N ALA A 401 20.39 -13.99 -10.03
CA ALA A 401 20.05 -13.98 -11.45
C ALA A 401 20.71 -15.14 -12.21
N SER A 402 21.97 -15.50 -11.88
CA SER A 402 22.66 -16.67 -12.46
C SER A 402 21.98 -17.98 -12.09
N CYS A 403 21.28 -18.05 -10.96
CA CYS A 403 20.44 -19.18 -10.55
C CYS A 403 19.04 -19.17 -11.21
N GLY A 404 18.73 -18.23 -12.09
CA GLY A 404 17.43 -18.12 -12.74
C GLY A 404 16.34 -17.42 -11.89
N VAL A 405 16.71 -16.77 -10.79
CA VAL A 405 15.80 -15.97 -9.96
C VAL A 405 15.38 -14.69 -10.70
N ASP A 406 14.11 -14.31 -10.61
CA ASP A 406 13.52 -13.21 -11.38
C ASP A 406 13.43 -11.90 -10.60
N GLY A 407 13.58 -11.94 -9.28
CA GLY A 407 13.48 -10.76 -8.42
C GLY A 407 13.69 -11.08 -6.93
N VAL A 408 13.48 -10.08 -6.09
CA VAL A 408 13.73 -10.18 -4.64
C VAL A 408 12.57 -9.62 -3.81
N LYS A 409 12.34 -10.23 -2.65
CA LYS A 409 11.58 -9.64 -1.54
C LYS A 409 12.60 -9.07 -0.57
N VAL A 410 12.63 -7.75 -0.45
CA VAL A 410 13.59 -7.03 0.40
C VAL A 410 12.91 -6.57 1.68
N ASP A 411 13.33 -7.14 2.78
CA ASP A 411 12.72 -7.00 4.10
C ASP A 411 13.62 -6.22 5.07
N VAL A 412 13.14 -5.97 6.29
CA VAL A 412 13.89 -5.32 7.39
C VAL A 412 14.47 -3.95 6.97
N GLN A 413 13.73 -3.19 6.16
CA GLN A 413 14.30 -1.99 5.52
C GLN A 413 14.47 -0.83 6.48
N ASN A 414 13.54 -0.62 7.42
CA ASN A 414 13.55 0.57 8.26
C ASN A 414 14.64 0.59 9.32
N ILE A 415 15.35 -0.51 9.57
CA ILE A 415 16.50 -0.48 10.49
C ILE A 415 17.57 0.50 10.02
N ILE A 416 17.67 0.72 8.70
CA ILE A 416 18.74 1.56 8.13
C ILE A 416 18.66 3.02 8.60
N GLU A 417 17.45 3.54 8.86
CA GLU A 417 17.27 4.91 9.35
C GLU A 417 17.92 5.14 10.72
N THR A 418 18.09 4.07 11.51
CA THR A 418 18.66 4.12 12.86
C THR A 418 20.19 4.11 12.87
N LEU A 419 20.83 3.90 11.72
CA LEU A 419 22.25 3.70 11.55
C LEU A 419 22.94 4.88 10.83
N GLY A 420 22.27 6.05 10.80
CA GLY A 420 22.73 7.24 10.07
C GLY A 420 23.85 8.01 10.74
N SER A 421 24.11 7.79 12.03
CA SER A 421 25.16 8.51 12.78
C SER A 421 26.54 8.28 12.17
N GLY A 422 27.27 9.34 11.88
CA GLY A 422 28.56 9.29 11.18
C GLY A 422 28.47 9.07 9.66
N HIS A 423 27.25 8.96 9.11
CA HIS A 423 26.99 8.78 7.67
C HIS A 423 26.14 9.91 7.06
N GLY A 424 26.07 11.04 7.73
CA GLY A 424 25.29 12.21 7.29
C GLY A 424 23.81 12.13 7.65
N GLY A 425 23.43 11.26 8.58
CA GLY A 425 22.10 11.14 9.13
C GLY A 425 21.22 10.10 8.41
N ARG A 426 20.01 9.94 8.94
CA ARG A 426 19.02 8.94 8.54
C ARG A 426 18.62 9.03 7.06
N VAL A 427 18.40 10.23 6.55
CA VAL A 427 18.02 10.47 5.15
C VAL A 427 19.14 10.08 4.20
N SER A 428 20.39 10.47 4.54
CA SER A 428 21.57 10.20 3.72
C SER A 428 21.83 8.70 3.57
N ILE A 429 21.86 7.97 4.69
CA ILE A 429 22.13 6.52 4.66
C ILE A 429 21.00 5.76 3.98
N THR A 430 19.74 6.07 4.28
CA THR A 430 18.58 5.43 3.66
C THR A 430 18.60 5.61 2.15
N ARG A 431 18.86 6.83 1.69
CA ARG A 431 18.96 7.12 0.25
C ARG A 431 20.09 6.35 -0.42
N SER A 432 21.27 6.26 0.21
CA SER A 432 22.40 5.51 -0.32
C SER A 432 22.05 4.03 -0.53
N TYR A 433 21.41 3.42 0.44
CA TYR A 433 21.01 2.00 0.38
C TYR A 433 19.91 1.77 -0.67
N HIS A 434 18.88 2.60 -0.71
CA HIS A 434 17.78 2.45 -1.67
C HIS A 434 18.22 2.72 -3.12
N GLN A 435 19.08 3.70 -3.37
CA GLN A 435 19.63 3.95 -4.70
C GLN A 435 20.50 2.78 -5.17
N ALA A 436 21.34 2.22 -4.29
CA ALA A 436 22.15 1.06 -4.60
C ALA A 436 21.29 -0.19 -4.87
N LEU A 437 20.24 -0.40 -4.07
CA LEU A 437 19.30 -1.51 -4.24
C LEU A 437 18.60 -1.43 -5.60
N GLU A 438 17.97 -0.30 -5.92
CA GLU A 438 17.25 -0.10 -7.18
C GLU A 438 18.16 -0.21 -8.40
N ALA A 439 19.40 0.32 -8.33
CA ALA A 439 20.38 0.21 -9.38
C ALA A 439 20.81 -1.25 -9.62
N SER A 440 21.01 -2.02 -8.56
CA SER A 440 21.37 -3.43 -8.66
C SER A 440 20.21 -4.28 -9.18
N ILE A 441 18.97 -4.01 -8.77
CA ILE A 441 17.76 -4.68 -9.29
C ILE A 441 17.62 -4.42 -10.79
N ALA A 442 17.73 -3.16 -11.21
CA ALA A 442 17.63 -2.77 -12.62
C ALA A 442 18.71 -3.42 -13.49
N ARG A 443 19.89 -3.70 -12.93
CA ARG A 443 21.00 -4.34 -13.64
C ARG A 443 20.83 -5.85 -13.78
N ASN A 444 20.33 -6.51 -12.74
CA ASN A 444 20.39 -7.97 -12.61
C ASN A 444 19.06 -8.67 -12.89
N PHE A 445 17.92 -8.02 -12.70
CA PHE A 445 16.60 -8.59 -12.90
C PHE A 445 15.86 -7.86 -14.01
N CYS A 446 15.12 -8.62 -14.81
CA CYS A 446 14.13 -8.07 -15.73
C CYS A 446 12.84 -7.71 -14.97
N ASP A 447 11.95 -6.95 -15.58
CA ASP A 447 10.58 -6.76 -15.09
C ASP A 447 10.46 -6.04 -13.72
N ASN A 448 11.47 -5.25 -13.33
CA ASN A 448 11.45 -4.48 -12.08
C ASN A 448 11.13 -5.32 -10.83
N GLY A 449 11.72 -6.51 -10.75
CA GLY A 449 11.40 -7.57 -9.78
C GLY A 449 11.78 -7.24 -8.33
N CYS A 450 10.93 -6.50 -7.60
CA CYS A 450 11.13 -6.18 -6.19
C CYS A 450 9.81 -6.06 -5.43
N ILE A 451 9.76 -6.67 -4.24
CA ILE A 451 8.73 -6.43 -3.22
C ILE A 451 9.41 -5.80 -2.01
N SER A 452 9.00 -4.61 -1.61
CA SER A 452 9.50 -3.93 -0.40
C SER A 452 8.68 -4.34 0.83
N CYS A 453 9.37 -4.69 1.92
CA CYS A 453 8.76 -5.12 3.17
C CYS A 453 9.42 -4.44 4.38
N MET A 454 8.68 -4.26 5.49
CA MET A 454 9.12 -3.56 6.71
C MET A 454 9.73 -2.17 6.40
N CYS A 455 9.02 -1.35 5.61
CA CYS A 455 9.58 -0.19 4.92
C CYS A 455 8.69 1.07 4.96
N HIS A 456 7.85 1.23 5.97
CA HIS A 456 6.86 2.30 6.01
C HIS A 456 7.40 3.67 6.47
N ASN A 457 8.71 3.91 6.47
CA ASN A 457 9.25 5.24 6.73
C ASN A 457 9.24 6.13 5.48
N THR A 458 9.07 7.42 5.67
CA THR A 458 9.12 8.39 4.57
C THR A 458 10.53 8.57 4.01
N ASP A 459 11.58 8.29 4.78
CA ASP A 459 12.96 8.25 4.27
C ASP A 459 13.06 7.31 3.05
N GLY A 460 12.50 6.09 3.15
CA GLY A 460 12.48 5.12 2.08
C GLY A 460 11.47 5.44 0.98
N LEU A 461 10.23 5.79 1.35
CA LEU A 461 9.17 6.10 0.39
C LEU A 461 9.55 7.25 -0.56
N TYR A 462 10.10 8.34 -0.01
CA TYR A 462 10.57 9.48 -0.81
C TYR A 462 11.92 9.25 -1.50
N SER A 463 12.49 8.05 -1.42
CA SER A 463 13.70 7.64 -2.16
C SER A 463 13.42 6.57 -3.23
N ALA A 464 12.20 6.07 -3.34
CA ALA A 464 11.83 4.98 -4.25
C ALA A 464 11.49 5.51 -5.66
N LYS A 465 12.42 5.37 -6.60
CA LYS A 465 12.22 5.76 -8.02
C LYS A 465 11.66 4.63 -8.87
N GLN A 466 12.05 3.40 -8.61
CA GLN A 466 11.73 2.25 -9.46
C GLN A 466 10.84 1.23 -8.74
N THR A 467 11.08 0.96 -7.46
CA THR A 467 10.32 -0.03 -6.69
C THR A 467 8.82 0.25 -6.75
N ALA A 468 8.04 -0.74 -7.21
CA ALA A 468 6.65 -0.57 -7.57
C ALA A 468 5.66 -1.37 -6.71
N VAL A 469 6.14 -2.25 -5.81
CA VAL A 469 5.30 -3.06 -4.92
C VAL A 469 5.77 -2.94 -3.48
N VAL A 470 4.84 -2.69 -2.56
CA VAL A 470 5.10 -2.48 -1.13
C VAL A 470 4.12 -3.27 -0.28
N ARG A 471 4.62 -4.00 0.73
CA ARG A 471 3.79 -4.60 1.76
C ARG A 471 2.99 -3.52 2.49
N ALA A 472 1.67 -3.70 2.61
CA ALA A 472 0.75 -2.65 3.04
C ALA A 472 0.58 -2.54 4.55
N SER A 473 0.94 -3.59 5.31
CA SER A 473 0.86 -3.60 6.79
C SER A 473 1.79 -4.65 7.40
N ASP A 474 1.80 -4.68 8.73
CA ASP A 474 2.33 -5.80 9.53
C ASP A 474 1.76 -7.14 9.04
N ASP A 475 2.46 -8.24 9.30
CA ASP A 475 2.18 -9.56 8.73
C ASP A 475 0.76 -10.09 9.03
N PHE A 476 0.28 -10.95 8.16
CA PHE A 476 -0.77 -11.90 8.49
C PHE A 476 -0.25 -12.86 9.57
N TYR A 477 -0.86 -12.81 10.74
CA TYR A 477 -0.49 -13.68 11.87
C TYR A 477 -1.54 -14.77 12.06
N PRO A 478 -1.32 -16.01 11.55
CA PRO A 478 -2.33 -17.07 11.58
C PRO A 478 -2.73 -17.51 12.99
N HIS A 479 -1.87 -17.29 13.99
CA HIS A 479 -2.07 -17.74 15.37
C HIS A 479 -2.49 -16.61 16.33
N ASP A 480 -2.60 -15.37 15.86
CA ASP A 480 -3.08 -14.23 16.66
C ASP A 480 -4.54 -13.89 16.31
N PRO A 481 -5.52 -14.26 17.16
CA PRO A 481 -6.93 -14.00 16.88
C PRO A 481 -7.29 -12.51 16.75
N ALA A 482 -6.50 -11.62 17.37
CA ALA A 482 -6.73 -10.19 17.29
C ALA A 482 -6.28 -9.60 15.94
N SER A 483 -5.38 -10.27 15.21
CA SER A 483 -4.72 -9.68 14.05
C SER A 483 -5.60 -9.59 12.80
N HIS A 484 -6.62 -10.44 12.64
CA HIS A 484 -7.32 -10.62 11.36
C HIS A 484 -8.15 -9.39 10.94
N THR A 485 -8.94 -8.83 11.83
CA THR A 485 -9.71 -7.60 11.57
C THR A 485 -8.80 -6.38 11.48
N ILE A 486 -7.77 -6.31 12.34
CA ILE A 486 -6.74 -5.27 12.33
C ILE A 486 -6.01 -5.26 10.98
N HIS A 487 -5.65 -6.43 10.46
CA HIS A 487 -4.91 -6.56 9.20
C HIS A 487 -5.70 -5.96 8.03
N VAL A 488 -6.95 -6.36 7.82
CA VAL A 488 -7.79 -5.83 6.73
C VAL A 488 -8.02 -4.33 6.88
N SER A 489 -8.25 -3.84 8.09
CA SER A 489 -8.36 -2.40 8.35
C SER A 489 -7.05 -1.66 8.04
N SER A 490 -5.91 -2.13 8.54
CA SER A 490 -4.60 -1.48 8.36
C SER A 490 -4.17 -1.45 6.90
N VAL A 491 -4.27 -2.55 6.14
CA VAL A 491 -3.90 -2.56 4.72
C VAL A 491 -4.74 -1.58 3.91
N THR A 492 -6.03 -1.47 4.24
CA THR A 492 -6.96 -0.57 3.54
C THR A 492 -6.60 0.90 3.75
N TYR A 493 -6.42 1.33 5.00
CA TYR A 493 -6.12 2.73 5.29
C TYR A 493 -4.68 3.12 4.90
N ASN A 494 -3.70 2.24 5.11
CA ASN A 494 -2.33 2.49 4.67
C ASN A 494 -2.24 2.64 3.15
N SER A 495 -3.08 1.95 2.39
CA SER A 495 -3.12 2.04 0.93
C SER A 495 -3.52 3.43 0.41
N ILE A 496 -4.16 4.27 1.23
CA ILE A 496 -4.46 5.67 0.88
C ILE A 496 -3.17 6.44 0.58
N PHE A 497 -2.15 6.25 1.40
CA PHE A 497 -0.86 6.93 1.28
C PHE A 497 0.15 6.10 0.49
N LEU A 498 0.37 4.83 0.85
CA LEU A 498 1.31 3.95 0.15
C LEU A 498 0.96 3.75 -1.31
N GLY A 499 -0.34 3.72 -1.64
CA GLY A 499 -0.85 3.54 -3.00
C GLY A 499 -0.50 4.65 -3.98
N GLU A 500 -0.04 5.80 -3.50
CA GLU A 500 0.46 6.87 -4.36
C GLU A 500 1.92 6.64 -4.79
N PHE A 501 2.67 5.84 -4.03
CA PHE A 501 4.08 5.53 -4.31
C PHE A 501 4.25 4.20 -5.05
N MET A 502 3.52 3.17 -4.65
CA MET A 502 3.66 1.78 -5.11
C MET A 502 2.32 1.06 -5.05
N GLN A 503 2.21 -0.08 -5.72
CA GLN A 503 1.07 -0.97 -5.55
C GLN A 503 1.17 -1.66 -4.19
N PRO A 504 0.20 -1.48 -3.28
CA PRO A 504 0.18 -2.20 -2.01
C PRO A 504 -0.04 -3.70 -2.20
N ASP A 505 0.78 -4.47 -1.52
CA ASP A 505 0.67 -5.92 -1.35
C ASP A 505 0.00 -6.20 0.01
N TRP A 506 -1.17 -6.84 -0.02
CA TRP A 506 -1.96 -7.12 1.19
C TRP A 506 -1.58 -8.43 1.87
N ASP A 507 -0.37 -8.92 1.58
CA ASP A 507 0.26 -10.08 2.20
C ASP A 507 -0.37 -11.45 1.88
N MET A 508 0.36 -12.49 2.23
CA MET A 508 -0.08 -13.88 2.21
C MET A 508 -1.24 -14.14 3.18
N PHE A 509 -1.90 -15.28 3.03
CA PHE A 509 -2.85 -15.83 3.99
C PHE A 509 -2.87 -17.36 3.91
N HIS A 510 -3.57 -18.02 4.83
CA HIS A 510 -3.78 -19.47 4.79
C HIS A 510 -5.16 -19.78 4.27
N SER A 511 -5.28 -20.65 3.25
CA SER A 511 -6.57 -21.01 2.65
C SER A 511 -7.48 -21.85 3.56
N LEU A 512 -6.92 -22.54 4.55
CA LEU A 512 -7.68 -23.32 5.57
C LEU A 512 -7.90 -22.57 6.89
N HIS A 513 -7.46 -21.30 6.99
CA HIS A 513 -7.69 -20.51 8.19
C HIS A 513 -9.20 -20.26 8.41
N PRO A 514 -9.71 -20.19 9.66
CA PRO A 514 -11.12 -19.88 9.90
C PRO A 514 -11.60 -18.56 9.27
N ALA A 515 -10.72 -17.55 9.15
CA ALA A 515 -10.99 -16.28 8.47
C ALA A 515 -10.52 -16.27 7.00
N ALA A 516 -10.30 -17.42 6.37
CA ALA A 516 -9.71 -17.47 5.03
C ALA A 516 -10.57 -16.77 3.97
N GLU A 517 -11.88 -16.93 3.99
CA GLU A 517 -12.76 -16.22 3.03
C GLU A 517 -12.72 -14.70 3.20
N TYR A 518 -12.67 -14.22 4.44
CA TYR A 518 -12.52 -12.80 4.78
C TYR A 518 -11.23 -12.21 4.20
N HIS A 519 -10.11 -12.90 4.40
CA HIS A 519 -8.82 -12.51 3.85
C HIS A 519 -8.75 -12.64 2.32
N ALA A 520 -9.30 -13.69 1.76
CA ALA A 520 -9.35 -13.93 0.31
C ALA A 520 -10.17 -12.85 -0.42
N ALA A 521 -11.36 -12.52 0.10
CA ALA A 521 -12.21 -11.46 -0.45
C ALA A 521 -11.51 -10.10 -0.45
N ALA A 522 -10.78 -9.77 0.63
CA ALA A 522 -10.01 -8.52 0.72
C ALA A 522 -8.90 -8.47 -0.35
N ARG A 523 -8.13 -9.55 -0.53
CA ARG A 523 -7.07 -9.61 -1.55
C ARG A 523 -7.62 -9.57 -2.96
N ALA A 524 -8.76 -10.20 -3.22
CA ALA A 524 -9.39 -10.21 -4.54
C ALA A 524 -9.68 -8.80 -5.08
N ILE A 525 -9.98 -7.84 -4.20
CA ILE A 525 -10.29 -6.46 -4.59
C ILE A 525 -9.13 -5.48 -4.30
N SER A 526 -8.04 -5.93 -3.71
CA SER A 526 -6.90 -5.08 -3.30
C SER A 526 -6.20 -4.36 -4.45
N GLY A 527 -6.22 -4.95 -5.65
CA GLY A 527 -5.42 -4.51 -6.80
C GLY A 527 -3.97 -4.98 -6.76
N GLY A 528 -3.52 -5.57 -5.66
CA GLY A 528 -2.19 -6.13 -5.45
C GLY A 528 -2.07 -7.61 -5.82
N PRO A 529 -0.90 -8.21 -5.55
CA PRO A 529 -0.68 -9.63 -5.77
C PRO A 529 -1.55 -10.50 -4.85
N ILE A 530 -1.81 -11.73 -5.27
CA ILE A 530 -2.57 -12.72 -4.51
C ILE A 530 -1.71 -13.97 -4.35
N TYR A 531 -1.38 -14.32 -3.12
CA TYR A 531 -0.60 -15.48 -2.79
C TYR A 531 -0.93 -16.04 -1.41
N VAL A 532 -0.70 -17.32 -1.22
CA VAL A 532 -0.90 -18.02 0.06
C VAL A 532 0.43 -18.51 0.62
N SER A 533 0.43 -18.85 1.91
CA SER A 533 1.55 -19.47 2.61
C SER A 533 1.14 -20.78 3.29
N ASP A 534 0.31 -21.55 2.59
CA ASP A 534 -0.20 -22.83 3.04
C ASP A 534 0.92 -23.87 3.19
N LYS A 535 0.83 -24.71 4.22
CA LYS A 535 1.70 -25.89 4.33
C LYS A 535 1.37 -26.89 3.21
N PRO A 536 2.37 -27.64 2.70
CA PRO A 536 2.14 -28.68 1.70
C PRO A 536 0.99 -29.62 2.10
N GLY A 537 0.09 -29.89 1.14
CA GLY A 537 -1.08 -30.74 1.36
C GLY A 537 -2.19 -30.16 2.25
N ARG A 538 -2.08 -28.89 2.66
CA ARG A 538 -3.04 -28.23 3.56
C ARG A 538 -3.71 -27.05 2.85
N HIS A 539 -4.57 -27.35 1.85
CA HIS A 539 -5.17 -26.35 0.97
C HIS A 539 -6.70 -26.45 0.94
N ASN A 540 -7.35 -25.29 0.82
CA ASN A 540 -8.79 -25.20 0.51
C ASN A 540 -8.96 -24.85 -0.98
N PHE A 541 -9.05 -25.85 -1.83
CA PHE A 541 -9.16 -25.66 -3.27
C PHE A 541 -10.47 -25.03 -3.71
N ASP A 542 -11.57 -25.24 -2.98
CA ASP A 542 -12.84 -24.58 -3.27
C ASP A 542 -12.74 -23.06 -3.07
N LEU A 543 -11.98 -22.63 -2.07
CA LEU A 543 -11.68 -21.21 -1.85
C LEU A 543 -10.70 -20.67 -2.91
N LEU A 544 -9.60 -21.39 -3.14
CA LEU A 544 -8.55 -20.95 -4.07
C LEU A 544 -9.08 -20.77 -5.50
N LYS A 545 -9.96 -21.65 -5.97
CA LYS A 545 -10.60 -21.55 -7.30
C LYS A 545 -11.52 -20.34 -7.48
N LYS A 546 -11.88 -19.65 -6.40
CA LYS A 546 -12.57 -18.34 -6.45
C LYS A 546 -11.62 -17.17 -6.67
N LEU A 547 -10.31 -17.38 -6.54
CA LEU A 547 -9.24 -16.39 -6.74
C LEU A 547 -8.42 -16.65 -8.00
N VAL A 548 -8.20 -17.94 -8.31
CA VAL A 548 -7.20 -18.40 -9.28
C VAL A 548 -7.92 -19.03 -10.46
N LEU A 549 -7.61 -18.54 -11.67
CA LEU A 549 -8.06 -19.12 -12.91
C LEU A 549 -7.26 -20.40 -13.22
N PRO A 550 -7.78 -21.32 -14.04
CA PRO A 550 -7.13 -22.60 -14.33
C PRO A 550 -5.70 -22.50 -14.89
N ASP A 551 -5.34 -21.39 -15.55
CA ASP A 551 -3.98 -21.11 -16.02
C ASP A 551 -3.01 -20.59 -14.92
N GLY A 552 -3.52 -20.35 -13.71
CA GLY A 552 -2.80 -19.76 -12.59
C GLY A 552 -2.79 -18.24 -12.57
N SER A 553 -3.47 -17.57 -13.48
CA SER A 553 -3.65 -16.12 -13.44
C SER A 553 -4.75 -15.71 -12.47
N VAL A 554 -4.79 -14.42 -12.11
CA VAL A 554 -5.79 -13.84 -11.22
C VAL A 554 -6.53 -12.68 -11.90
N LEU A 555 -7.75 -12.42 -11.46
CA LEU A 555 -8.54 -11.27 -11.91
C LEU A 555 -8.24 -10.07 -11.00
N ARG A 556 -7.15 -9.36 -11.28
CA ARG A 556 -6.68 -8.24 -10.46
C ARG A 556 -7.51 -6.98 -10.75
N ALA A 557 -7.96 -6.29 -9.70
CA ALA A 557 -8.54 -4.96 -9.80
C ALA A 557 -7.48 -3.91 -10.17
N GLN A 558 -7.89 -2.76 -10.72
CA GLN A 558 -6.96 -1.85 -11.42
C GLN A 558 -6.15 -0.94 -10.51
N LEU A 559 -6.71 -0.53 -9.38
CA LEU A 559 -6.15 0.49 -8.50
C LEU A 559 -5.71 -0.11 -7.15
N PRO A 560 -4.85 0.57 -6.39
CA PRO A 560 -4.78 0.33 -4.96
C PRO A 560 -6.15 0.53 -4.33
N ALA A 561 -6.70 -0.51 -3.70
CA ALA A 561 -7.97 -0.41 -3.01
C ALA A 561 -7.87 0.55 -1.82
N ARG A 562 -8.94 1.32 -1.58
CA ARG A 562 -8.98 2.38 -0.57
C ARG A 562 -10.33 2.40 0.13
N PRO A 563 -10.44 2.97 1.34
CA PRO A 563 -11.74 3.19 1.95
C PRO A 563 -12.62 4.08 1.08
N THR A 564 -13.93 3.85 1.11
CA THR A 564 -14.90 4.80 0.54
C THR A 564 -14.90 6.12 1.29
N VAL A 565 -15.41 7.19 0.68
CA VAL A 565 -15.39 8.54 1.31
C VAL A 565 -16.03 8.56 2.69
N ASP A 566 -17.12 7.84 2.89
CA ASP A 566 -17.81 7.76 4.19
C ASP A 566 -17.09 6.87 5.21
N SER A 567 -16.15 6.03 4.78
CA SER A 567 -15.27 5.24 5.66
C SER A 567 -13.96 5.96 6.04
N LEU A 568 -13.62 7.12 5.42
CA LEU A 568 -12.34 7.78 5.67
C LEU A 568 -12.15 8.26 7.11
N PHE A 569 -13.23 8.71 7.78
CA PHE A 569 -13.16 9.39 9.08
C PHE A 569 -13.90 8.64 10.19
N VAL A 570 -13.92 7.30 10.10
CA VAL A 570 -14.49 6.40 11.10
C VAL A 570 -13.42 5.39 11.56
N ASP A 571 -13.62 4.79 12.72
CA ASP A 571 -12.76 3.71 13.22
C ASP A 571 -13.51 2.37 13.18
N PRO A 572 -13.50 1.65 12.06
CA PRO A 572 -14.31 0.45 11.89
C PRO A 572 -13.83 -0.74 12.73
N ALA A 573 -12.72 -0.58 13.45
CA ALA A 573 -12.22 -1.59 14.38
C ALA A 573 -12.77 -1.42 15.81
N ARG A 574 -13.09 -0.17 16.21
CA ARG A 574 -13.33 0.16 17.64
C ARG A 574 -14.57 1.00 17.92
N ASP A 575 -15.22 1.60 16.92
CA ASP A 575 -16.33 2.51 17.15
C ASP A 575 -17.68 1.82 17.45
N GLY A 576 -17.74 0.49 17.29
CA GLY A 576 -18.93 -0.34 17.58
C GLY A 576 -20.10 -0.13 16.63
N LYS A 577 -19.94 0.60 15.52
CA LYS A 577 -21.05 1.00 14.63
C LYS A 577 -20.75 1.04 13.16
N SER A 578 -19.48 1.15 12.76
CA SER A 578 -19.11 1.33 11.34
C SER A 578 -18.64 0.03 10.72
N LEU A 579 -19.17 -0.29 9.54
CA LEU A 579 -18.58 -1.26 8.62
C LEU A 579 -17.48 -0.58 7.81
N LEU A 580 -16.41 -1.29 7.51
CA LEU A 580 -15.37 -0.83 6.59
C LEU A 580 -15.84 -1.08 5.15
N LYS A 581 -15.93 -0.04 4.36
CA LYS A 581 -16.19 -0.12 2.91
C LYS A 581 -14.93 0.21 2.13
N ILE A 582 -14.58 -0.68 1.20
CA ILE A 582 -13.36 -0.63 0.39
C ILE A 582 -13.77 -0.60 -1.08
N TRP A 583 -13.27 0.36 -1.87
CA TRP A 583 -13.59 0.44 -3.28
C TRP A 583 -12.39 0.22 -4.20
N ASN A 584 -12.68 -0.29 -5.38
CA ASN A 584 -11.73 -0.41 -6.48
C ASN A 584 -12.48 -0.37 -7.83
N LEU A 585 -11.71 -0.41 -8.92
CA LEU A 585 -12.22 -0.46 -10.29
C LEU A 585 -11.78 -1.74 -11.00
N ASN A 586 -12.66 -2.22 -11.87
CA ASN A 586 -12.33 -3.08 -13.00
C ASN A 586 -12.51 -2.29 -14.30
N LYS A 587 -12.18 -2.86 -15.46
CA LYS A 587 -12.23 -2.15 -16.75
C LYS A 587 -13.65 -1.67 -17.13
N CYS A 588 -14.68 -2.41 -16.72
CA CYS A 588 -16.08 -2.12 -17.07
C CYS A 588 -17.01 -1.94 -15.87
N CYS A 589 -16.50 -1.99 -14.64
CA CYS A 589 -17.32 -1.87 -13.44
C CYS A 589 -16.52 -1.36 -12.24
N GLY A 590 -17.24 -0.94 -11.19
CA GLY A 590 -16.69 -0.71 -9.87
C GLY A 590 -16.92 -1.90 -8.95
N VAL A 591 -16.13 -2.02 -7.90
CA VAL A 591 -16.34 -2.98 -6.82
C VAL A 591 -16.22 -2.32 -5.47
N VAL A 592 -17.12 -2.69 -4.55
CA VAL A 592 -17.08 -2.30 -3.13
C VAL A 592 -17.12 -3.57 -2.28
N GLY A 593 -16.07 -3.77 -1.50
CA GLY A 593 -16.06 -4.77 -0.44
C GLY A 593 -16.50 -4.14 0.87
N VAL A 594 -17.40 -4.81 1.60
CA VAL A 594 -17.85 -4.39 2.92
C VAL A 594 -17.40 -5.43 3.93
N PHE A 595 -16.76 -4.98 5.01
CA PHE A 595 -16.15 -5.84 6.03
C PHE A 595 -16.54 -5.40 7.42
N ASN A 596 -16.90 -6.34 8.30
CA ASN A 596 -17.05 -6.04 9.72
C ASN A 596 -15.70 -6.31 10.42
N CYS A 597 -14.99 -5.24 10.74
CA CYS A 597 -13.65 -5.27 11.34
C CYS A 597 -13.68 -5.00 12.86
N GLN A 598 -14.85 -5.01 13.52
CA GLN A 598 -14.99 -4.63 14.92
C GLN A 598 -14.36 -5.63 15.88
N GLY A 599 -13.99 -5.17 17.05
CA GLY A 599 -13.66 -5.98 18.22
C GLY A 599 -12.18 -6.08 18.57
N ALA A 600 -11.26 -5.72 17.69
CA ALA A 600 -9.82 -5.73 17.96
C ALA A 600 -9.13 -4.46 17.43
N GLY A 601 -8.04 -4.07 18.07
CA GLY A 601 -7.27 -2.90 17.70
C GLY A 601 -5.91 -2.85 18.39
N TRP A 602 -5.02 -2.00 17.88
CA TRP A 602 -3.75 -1.72 18.55
C TRP A 602 -3.99 -0.97 19.86
N CYS A 603 -3.48 -1.53 20.97
CA CYS A 603 -3.51 -0.89 22.26
C CYS A 603 -2.26 -0.02 22.45
N LYS A 604 -2.42 1.31 22.47
CA LYS A 604 -1.27 2.25 22.64
C LYS A 604 -0.64 2.19 24.02
N ILE A 605 -1.36 1.69 25.05
CA ILE A 605 -0.84 1.55 26.42
C ILE A 605 0.01 0.29 26.53
N GLU A 606 -0.54 -0.85 26.09
CA GLU A 606 0.15 -2.15 26.18
C GLU A 606 1.10 -2.41 25.00
N LYS A 607 1.07 -1.56 23.94
CA LYS A 607 1.91 -1.66 22.71
C LYS A 607 1.76 -3.01 22.01
N LYS A 608 0.54 -3.55 21.96
CA LYS A 608 0.21 -4.81 21.30
C LYS A 608 -1.20 -4.79 20.71
N ASN A 609 -1.47 -5.73 19.78
CA ASN A 609 -2.82 -6.02 19.32
C ASN A 609 -3.65 -6.61 20.48
N ARG A 610 -4.89 -6.16 20.59
CA ARG A 610 -5.80 -6.61 21.65
C ARG A 610 -7.22 -6.74 21.14
N ILE A 611 -7.90 -7.80 21.57
CA ILE A 611 -9.37 -7.89 21.50
C ILE A 611 -9.92 -7.05 22.64
N HIS A 612 -10.65 -5.99 22.33
CA HIS A 612 -11.29 -5.11 23.29
C HIS A 612 -12.79 -5.41 23.44
N CYS A 613 -13.36 -6.19 22.51
CA CYS A 613 -14.73 -6.68 22.55
C CYS A 613 -14.78 -8.11 21.98
N GLU A 614 -15.05 -9.09 22.82
CA GLU A 614 -15.08 -10.50 22.40
C GLU A 614 -16.34 -10.86 21.59
N THR A 615 -17.42 -10.10 21.77
CA THR A 615 -18.71 -10.31 21.10
C THR A 615 -19.19 -9.02 20.43
N PRO A 616 -18.52 -8.58 19.33
CA PRO A 616 -18.97 -7.41 18.60
C PRO A 616 -20.37 -7.62 18.03
N GLU A 617 -21.13 -6.53 17.95
CA GLU A 617 -22.48 -6.57 17.38
C GLU A 617 -22.49 -6.85 15.88
N THR A 618 -23.58 -7.42 15.42
CA THR A 618 -23.92 -7.47 14.00
C THR A 618 -24.27 -6.05 13.54
N LEU A 619 -23.56 -5.57 12.51
CA LEU A 619 -23.72 -4.20 12.01
C LEU A 619 -24.46 -4.17 10.69
N THR A 620 -25.30 -3.15 10.52
CA THR A 620 -25.97 -2.84 9.26
C THR A 620 -25.45 -1.51 8.71
N GLY A 621 -25.01 -1.55 7.44
CA GLY A 621 -24.62 -0.40 6.66
C GLY A 621 -25.36 -0.36 5.33
N SER A 622 -24.92 0.48 4.43
CA SER A 622 -25.44 0.55 3.05
C SER A 622 -24.34 0.80 2.05
N VAL A 623 -24.59 0.37 0.80
CA VAL A 623 -23.72 0.64 -0.34
C VAL A 623 -24.51 1.35 -1.43
N CYS A 624 -23.83 2.20 -2.18
CA CYS A 624 -24.41 2.94 -3.31
C CYS A 624 -23.37 3.10 -4.43
N THR A 625 -23.84 3.52 -5.60
CA THR A 625 -22.97 3.68 -6.77
C THR A 625 -21.85 4.71 -6.54
N SER A 626 -22.11 5.76 -5.76
CA SER A 626 -21.12 6.80 -5.43
C SER A 626 -20.04 6.35 -4.43
N ASP A 627 -20.14 5.14 -3.86
CA ASP A 627 -19.05 4.54 -3.08
C ASP A 627 -17.81 4.23 -3.94
N VAL A 628 -17.99 4.07 -5.25
CA VAL A 628 -16.90 3.94 -6.21
C VAL A 628 -16.59 5.30 -6.81
N ASP A 629 -15.57 5.97 -6.31
CA ASP A 629 -15.24 7.38 -6.66
C ASP A 629 -15.09 7.63 -8.18
N LEU A 630 -14.49 6.70 -8.89
CA LEU A 630 -14.19 6.85 -10.33
C LEU A 630 -15.13 6.07 -11.25
N ILE A 631 -16.30 5.65 -10.80
CA ILE A 631 -17.21 4.81 -11.60
C ILE A 631 -17.65 5.50 -12.91
N ALA A 632 -17.76 6.81 -12.91
CA ALA A 632 -18.12 7.58 -14.11
C ALA A 632 -17.07 7.45 -15.23
N GLN A 633 -15.79 7.18 -14.90
CA GLN A 633 -14.73 6.98 -15.90
C GLN A 633 -14.92 5.68 -16.69
N VAL A 634 -15.39 4.62 -16.04
CA VAL A 634 -15.66 3.34 -16.71
C VAL A 634 -17.05 3.30 -17.35
N ALA A 635 -17.98 4.09 -16.85
CA ALA A 635 -19.35 4.19 -17.37
C ALA A 635 -19.44 4.96 -18.69
N GLY A 636 -18.59 5.99 -18.88
CA GLY A 636 -18.64 6.89 -20.02
C GLY A 636 -19.59 8.09 -19.83
N ALA A 637 -19.49 9.06 -20.74
CA ALA A 637 -20.16 10.37 -20.61
C ALA A 637 -21.69 10.31 -20.65
N ASP A 638 -22.26 9.32 -21.35
CA ASP A 638 -23.71 9.18 -21.56
C ASP A 638 -24.40 8.37 -20.45
N TRP A 639 -23.69 8.00 -19.41
CA TRP A 639 -24.28 7.21 -18.33
C TRP A 639 -25.22 8.06 -17.46
N ASN A 640 -26.43 7.54 -17.26
CA ASN A 640 -27.47 8.23 -16.48
C ASN A 640 -27.31 8.13 -14.95
N GLY A 641 -26.42 7.25 -14.48
CA GLY A 641 -26.16 6.99 -13.06
C GLY A 641 -26.77 5.69 -12.51
N ASP A 642 -27.57 4.98 -13.31
CA ASP A 642 -28.17 3.70 -12.92
C ASP A 642 -27.17 2.55 -13.07
N ALA A 643 -27.24 1.55 -12.18
CA ALA A 643 -26.37 0.40 -12.19
C ALA A 643 -27.12 -0.91 -11.95
N VAL A 644 -26.59 -1.99 -12.48
CA VAL A 644 -26.84 -3.34 -11.95
C VAL A 644 -25.83 -3.59 -10.85
N VAL A 645 -26.27 -4.08 -9.70
CA VAL A 645 -25.41 -4.49 -8.61
C VAL A 645 -25.46 -6.01 -8.45
N PHE A 646 -24.31 -6.65 -8.55
CA PHE A 646 -24.16 -8.07 -8.26
C PHE A 646 -23.62 -8.23 -6.83
N SER A 647 -24.37 -8.90 -5.97
CA SER A 647 -23.99 -9.25 -4.60
C SER A 647 -23.38 -10.66 -4.60
N TYR A 648 -22.08 -10.73 -4.38
CA TYR A 648 -21.30 -11.98 -4.60
C TYR A 648 -21.78 -13.14 -3.72
N ARG A 649 -21.94 -12.93 -2.39
CA ARG A 649 -22.31 -14.03 -1.47
C ARG A 649 -23.74 -14.55 -1.72
N SER A 650 -24.67 -13.69 -2.06
CA SER A 650 -26.03 -14.10 -2.37
C SER A 650 -26.22 -14.59 -3.80
N GLY A 651 -25.32 -14.20 -4.72
CA GLY A 651 -25.43 -14.48 -6.16
C GLY A 651 -26.54 -13.70 -6.87
N ASN A 652 -27.14 -12.71 -6.21
CA ASN A 652 -28.26 -11.94 -6.71
C ASN A 652 -27.81 -10.69 -7.48
N ILE A 653 -28.63 -10.27 -8.45
CA ILE A 653 -28.52 -8.97 -9.09
C ILE A 653 -29.67 -8.07 -8.68
N THR A 654 -29.39 -6.77 -8.56
CA THR A 654 -30.37 -5.75 -8.21
C THR A 654 -30.18 -4.55 -9.11
N LEU A 655 -31.27 -4.02 -9.68
CA LEU A 655 -31.25 -2.74 -10.36
C LEU A 655 -31.21 -1.62 -9.32
N LEU A 656 -30.19 -0.78 -9.39
CA LEU A 656 -29.99 0.33 -8.46
C LEU A 656 -30.05 1.65 -9.22
N PRO A 657 -31.15 2.40 -9.07
CA PRO A 657 -31.27 3.75 -9.65
C PRO A 657 -30.24 4.71 -9.07
N LYS A 658 -29.92 5.74 -9.84
CA LYS A 658 -29.05 6.84 -9.39
C LYS A 658 -29.48 7.37 -8.01
N GLY A 659 -28.53 7.43 -7.10
CA GLY A 659 -28.74 7.94 -5.73
C GLY A 659 -29.44 6.98 -4.77
N ALA A 660 -29.84 5.79 -5.21
CA ALA A 660 -30.36 4.74 -4.34
C ALA A 660 -29.21 3.99 -3.61
N SER A 661 -29.56 3.34 -2.51
CA SER A 661 -28.63 2.53 -1.74
C SER A 661 -29.22 1.15 -1.40
N MET A 662 -28.35 0.17 -1.16
CA MET A 662 -28.70 -1.18 -0.74
C MET A 662 -28.20 -1.42 0.69
N PRO A 663 -28.99 -2.06 1.58
CA PRO A 663 -28.53 -2.42 2.91
C PRO A 663 -27.59 -3.64 2.86
N VAL A 664 -26.66 -3.69 3.81
CA VAL A 664 -25.78 -4.82 4.07
C VAL A 664 -25.63 -5.04 5.56
N THR A 665 -25.83 -6.29 6.01
CA THR A 665 -25.73 -6.66 7.43
C THR A 665 -24.71 -7.77 7.60
N LEU A 666 -23.69 -7.53 8.46
CA LEU A 666 -22.56 -8.42 8.65
C LEU A 666 -22.24 -8.62 10.14
N LYS A 667 -21.93 -9.86 10.50
CA LYS A 667 -21.27 -10.21 11.76
C LYS A 667 -19.78 -9.91 11.66
N VAL A 668 -19.08 -9.88 12.80
CA VAL A 668 -17.61 -9.76 12.79
C VAL A 668 -16.96 -10.85 11.95
N LEU A 669 -15.90 -10.51 11.22
CA LEU A 669 -15.21 -11.39 10.25
C LEU A 669 -16.08 -11.85 9.07
N GLU A 670 -17.24 -11.24 8.88
CA GLU A 670 -18.01 -11.39 7.64
C GLU A 670 -17.74 -10.25 6.67
N TYR A 671 -17.98 -10.52 5.41
CA TYR A 671 -17.79 -9.62 4.29
C TYR A 671 -18.95 -9.77 3.27
N GLU A 672 -19.09 -8.78 2.38
CA GLU A 672 -19.83 -8.89 1.12
C GLU A 672 -19.10 -8.12 0.04
N LEU A 673 -19.13 -8.61 -1.20
CA LEU A 673 -18.59 -7.92 -2.36
C LEU A 673 -19.73 -7.49 -3.27
N PHE A 674 -19.81 -6.20 -3.55
CA PHE A 674 -20.78 -5.60 -4.45
C PHE A 674 -20.08 -5.11 -5.71
N HIS A 675 -20.45 -5.63 -6.87
CA HIS A 675 -19.97 -5.15 -8.14
C HIS A 675 -21.03 -4.25 -8.78
N PHE A 676 -20.64 -3.02 -9.13
CA PHE A 676 -21.50 -2.00 -9.69
C PHE A 676 -21.24 -1.89 -11.18
N TYR A 677 -22.21 -2.31 -12.00
CA TYR A 677 -22.12 -2.29 -13.45
C TYR A 677 -22.98 -1.16 -14.01
N PRO A 678 -22.38 -0.13 -14.63
CA PRO A 678 -23.16 0.91 -15.32
C PRO A 678 -24.07 0.28 -16.37
N ILE A 679 -25.37 0.60 -16.33
CA ILE A 679 -26.34 0.09 -17.30
C ILE A 679 -26.27 0.98 -18.54
N LYS A 680 -26.29 0.37 -19.72
CA LYS A 680 -26.34 1.09 -21.02
C LYS A 680 -27.53 0.66 -21.83
N GLU A 681 -28.21 1.63 -22.47
CA GLU A 681 -29.20 1.36 -23.51
C GLU A 681 -28.44 1.00 -24.80
N ILE A 682 -28.69 -0.23 -25.31
CA ILE A 682 -28.02 -0.73 -26.51
C ILE A 682 -28.88 -0.59 -27.77
N ALA A 683 -30.20 -0.53 -27.59
CA ALA A 683 -31.20 -0.16 -28.59
C ALA A 683 -32.44 0.35 -27.85
N GLN A 684 -33.39 0.93 -28.56
CA GLN A 684 -34.60 1.51 -27.96
C GLN A 684 -35.31 0.51 -27.01
N GLY A 685 -35.24 0.79 -25.70
CA GLY A 685 -35.84 -0.03 -24.64
C GLY A 685 -35.09 -1.30 -24.30
N ILE A 686 -33.87 -1.55 -24.83
CA ILE A 686 -33.03 -2.69 -24.47
C ILE A 686 -31.84 -2.20 -23.67
N TRP A 687 -31.77 -2.65 -22.40
CA TRP A 687 -30.75 -2.29 -21.46
C TRP A 687 -29.83 -3.48 -21.17
N PHE A 688 -28.53 -3.19 -21.05
CA PHE A 688 -27.50 -4.20 -20.90
C PHE A 688 -26.41 -3.78 -19.91
N ALA A 689 -25.85 -4.76 -19.19
CA ALA A 689 -24.61 -4.61 -18.43
C ALA A 689 -23.83 -5.94 -18.39
N PRO A 690 -22.50 -5.96 -18.65
CA PRO A 690 -21.68 -7.15 -18.52
C PRO A 690 -21.36 -7.42 -17.05
N ILE A 691 -21.63 -8.60 -16.52
CA ILE A 691 -21.34 -8.94 -15.11
C ILE A 691 -19.97 -9.57 -14.97
N GLY A 692 -19.73 -10.76 -15.56
CA GLY A 692 -18.45 -11.44 -15.50
C GLY A 692 -18.55 -12.87 -14.99
N LEU A 693 -17.45 -13.41 -14.47
CA LEU A 693 -17.37 -14.77 -13.93
C LEU A 693 -17.99 -14.83 -12.52
N LEU A 694 -19.20 -15.39 -12.43
CA LEU A 694 -20.03 -15.32 -11.22
C LEU A 694 -19.45 -16.05 -10.00
N ASP A 695 -18.57 -17.02 -10.21
CA ASP A 695 -17.97 -17.81 -9.14
C ASP A 695 -16.63 -17.24 -8.65
N MET A 696 -16.11 -16.19 -9.28
CA MET A 696 -14.88 -15.50 -8.88
C MET A 696 -15.18 -14.33 -7.93
N PHE A 697 -14.36 -14.14 -6.88
CA PHE A 697 -14.52 -13.00 -5.96
C PHE A 697 -14.52 -11.67 -6.70
N ASN A 698 -13.58 -11.44 -7.60
CA ASN A 698 -13.57 -10.27 -8.47
C ASN A 698 -14.29 -10.55 -9.79
N THR A 699 -15.59 -10.82 -9.69
CA THR A 699 -16.47 -11.19 -10.81
C THR A 699 -16.27 -10.30 -12.04
N GLY A 700 -16.31 -8.98 -11.85
CA GLY A 700 -16.21 -8.00 -12.93
C GLY A 700 -14.80 -7.86 -13.52
N GLY A 701 -13.78 -8.40 -12.86
CA GLY A 701 -12.41 -8.46 -13.38
C GLY A 701 -12.25 -9.32 -14.64
N ALA A 702 -13.24 -10.16 -14.93
CA ALA A 702 -13.26 -11.00 -16.13
C ALA A 702 -13.59 -10.21 -17.42
N VAL A 703 -14.20 -9.04 -17.33
CA VAL A 703 -14.62 -8.24 -18.49
C VAL A 703 -13.52 -7.26 -18.87
N GLU A 704 -12.90 -7.48 -20.03
CA GLU A 704 -11.79 -6.66 -20.53
C GLU A 704 -12.26 -5.48 -21.40
N GLN A 705 -13.33 -5.71 -22.21
CA GLN A 705 -13.85 -4.72 -23.13
C GLN A 705 -15.34 -4.98 -23.41
N PHE A 706 -16.06 -3.91 -23.64
CA PHE A 706 -17.48 -3.92 -23.95
C PHE A 706 -17.77 -2.92 -25.08
N GLU A 707 -18.38 -3.41 -26.19
CA GLU A 707 -18.72 -2.61 -27.34
C GLU A 707 -20.18 -2.89 -27.79
N ILE A 708 -20.88 -1.83 -28.20
CA ILE A 708 -22.25 -1.90 -28.68
C ILE A 708 -22.25 -1.74 -30.19
N HIS A 709 -22.95 -2.64 -30.91
CA HIS A 709 -23.14 -2.58 -32.36
C HIS A 709 -24.65 -2.49 -32.67
N GLN A 710 -25.03 -1.47 -33.36
CA GLN A 710 -26.45 -1.25 -33.77
C GLN A 710 -26.54 -1.21 -35.28
N LYS A 711 -27.43 -2.06 -35.85
CA LYS A 711 -27.77 -2.08 -37.28
C LYS A 711 -29.30 -2.02 -37.44
N GLY A 712 -29.81 -0.82 -37.61
CA GLY A 712 -31.28 -0.62 -37.71
C GLY A 712 -31.97 -0.97 -36.38
N VAL A 713 -32.88 -1.95 -36.39
CA VAL A 713 -33.61 -2.42 -35.22
C VAL A 713 -32.83 -3.50 -34.44
N ALA A 714 -31.90 -4.18 -35.11
CA ALA A 714 -31.07 -5.22 -34.47
C ALA A 714 -29.91 -4.61 -33.70
N ALA A 715 -29.69 -5.08 -32.47
CA ALA A 715 -28.59 -4.73 -31.63
C ALA A 715 -27.73 -5.96 -31.31
N SER A 716 -26.44 -5.79 -31.23
CA SER A 716 -25.54 -6.78 -30.65
C SER A 716 -24.48 -6.14 -29.75
N VAL A 717 -23.97 -6.93 -28.83
CA VAL A 717 -22.95 -6.54 -27.89
C VAL A 717 -21.77 -7.48 -28.06
N SER A 718 -20.57 -6.90 -28.19
CA SER A 718 -19.31 -7.64 -28.19
C SER A 718 -18.56 -7.43 -26.87
N LEU A 719 -18.13 -8.52 -26.25
CA LEU A 719 -17.30 -8.51 -25.06
C LEU A 719 -15.97 -9.18 -25.35
N LYS A 720 -14.89 -8.64 -24.77
CA LYS A 720 -13.65 -9.38 -24.55
C LYS A 720 -13.57 -9.78 -23.09
N VAL A 721 -13.42 -11.06 -22.84
CA VAL A 721 -13.46 -11.61 -21.49
C VAL A 721 -12.24 -12.49 -21.22
N ARG A 722 -11.89 -12.61 -19.93
CA ARG A 722 -10.84 -13.51 -19.42
C ARG A 722 -11.42 -14.60 -18.58
N GLY A 723 -10.75 -15.76 -18.58
CA GLY A 723 -11.05 -16.88 -17.71
C GLY A 723 -12.03 -17.86 -18.31
N SER A 724 -12.47 -18.79 -17.50
CA SER A 724 -13.43 -19.85 -17.83
C SER A 724 -14.36 -20.09 -16.67
N GLY A 725 -15.57 -20.54 -16.96
CA GLY A 725 -16.57 -20.82 -15.95
C GLY A 725 -17.92 -20.20 -16.25
N ARG A 726 -18.77 -20.11 -15.24
CA ARG A 726 -20.11 -19.56 -15.32
C ARG A 726 -20.06 -18.03 -15.43
N PHE A 727 -20.48 -17.52 -16.59
CA PHE A 727 -20.46 -16.10 -16.91
C PHE A 727 -21.86 -15.49 -16.90
N GLY A 728 -22.00 -14.29 -16.38
CA GLY A 728 -23.25 -13.55 -16.29
C GLY A 728 -23.23 -12.23 -17.04
N VAL A 729 -24.39 -11.86 -17.58
CA VAL A 729 -24.71 -10.52 -18.09
C VAL A 729 -26.13 -10.16 -17.66
N TYR A 730 -26.40 -8.87 -17.55
CA TYR A 730 -27.76 -8.35 -17.39
C TYR A 730 -28.31 -7.96 -18.75
N CYS A 731 -29.53 -8.43 -19.05
CA CYS A 731 -30.29 -8.08 -20.23
C CYS A 731 -31.74 -7.77 -19.82
N SER A 732 -32.26 -6.57 -20.16
CA SER A 732 -33.67 -6.23 -19.88
C SER A 732 -34.66 -7.05 -20.72
N GLN A 733 -34.19 -7.66 -21.81
CA GLN A 733 -34.95 -8.56 -22.68
C GLN A 733 -34.13 -9.83 -22.94
N ARG A 734 -34.82 -10.92 -23.26
CA ARG A 734 -34.16 -12.19 -23.58
C ARG A 734 -33.34 -12.06 -24.86
N PRO A 735 -32.04 -12.38 -24.85
CA PRO A 735 -31.22 -12.41 -26.06
C PRO A 735 -31.75 -13.43 -27.07
N VAL A 736 -31.52 -13.16 -28.34
CA VAL A 736 -31.82 -14.10 -29.43
C VAL A 736 -30.73 -15.17 -29.54
N LYS A 737 -29.46 -14.74 -29.38
CA LYS A 737 -28.31 -15.62 -29.59
C LYS A 737 -27.13 -15.18 -28.70
N CYS A 738 -26.35 -16.18 -28.24
CA CYS A 738 -25.07 -16.00 -27.56
C CYS A 738 -24.00 -16.82 -28.27
N VAL A 739 -22.86 -16.18 -28.61
CA VAL A 739 -21.73 -16.83 -29.29
C VAL A 739 -20.49 -16.63 -28.46
N VAL A 740 -19.73 -17.68 -28.19
CA VAL A 740 -18.43 -17.66 -27.49
C VAL A 740 -17.36 -18.16 -28.44
N GLY A 741 -16.40 -17.30 -28.79
CA GLY A 741 -15.50 -17.56 -29.92
C GLY A 741 -16.29 -17.68 -31.22
N ASP A 742 -16.18 -18.81 -31.90
CA ASP A 742 -16.91 -19.09 -33.13
C ASP A 742 -18.16 -19.98 -32.92
N ASN A 743 -18.46 -20.38 -31.68
CA ASN A 743 -19.48 -21.35 -31.38
C ASN A 743 -20.72 -20.68 -30.74
N GLU A 744 -21.90 -21.04 -31.24
CA GLU A 744 -23.14 -20.72 -30.56
C GLU A 744 -23.21 -21.47 -29.22
N ASN A 745 -23.58 -20.75 -28.17
CA ASN A 745 -23.55 -21.23 -26.80
C ASN A 745 -24.97 -21.19 -26.21
N GLU A 746 -25.33 -22.25 -25.51
CA GLU A 746 -26.58 -22.29 -24.75
C GLU A 746 -26.52 -21.29 -23.60
N PHE A 747 -27.63 -20.61 -23.32
CA PHE A 747 -27.76 -19.67 -22.24
C PHE A 747 -29.11 -19.84 -21.50
N LYS A 748 -29.08 -19.49 -20.22
CA LYS A 748 -30.29 -19.38 -19.38
C LYS A 748 -30.58 -17.90 -19.16
N TYR A 749 -31.83 -17.50 -19.39
CA TYR A 749 -32.35 -16.16 -19.12
C TYR A 749 -33.40 -16.21 -18.02
N GLU A 750 -33.24 -15.40 -16.99
CA GLU A 750 -34.18 -15.23 -15.88
C GLU A 750 -34.99 -13.94 -16.09
N SER A 751 -36.25 -14.10 -16.47
CA SER A 751 -37.11 -12.97 -16.83
C SER A 751 -37.40 -11.99 -15.67
N GLU A 752 -37.34 -12.50 -14.43
CA GLU A 752 -37.62 -11.67 -13.24
C GLU A 752 -36.46 -10.71 -12.91
N THR A 753 -35.23 -11.16 -13.11
CA THR A 753 -34.02 -10.42 -12.77
C THR A 753 -33.30 -9.82 -13.96
N GLY A 754 -33.54 -10.39 -15.18
CA GLY A 754 -32.77 -10.08 -16.38
C GLY A 754 -31.39 -10.73 -16.42
N LEU A 755 -31.05 -11.60 -15.44
CA LEU A 755 -29.79 -12.31 -15.43
C LEU A 755 -29.75 -13.35 -16.56
N THR A 756 -28.76 -13.20 -17.42
CA THR A 756 -28.46 -14.17 -18.48
C THR A 756 -27.15 -14.84 -18.16
N THR A 757 -27.14 -16.18 -18.10
CA THR A 757 -25.95 -16.96 -17.75
C THR A 757 -25.61 -17.95 -18.83
N PHE A 758 -24.32 -18.11 -19.11
CA PHE A 758 -23.75 -19.08 -20.04
C PHE A 758 -22.37 -19.50 -19.56
N TYR A 759 -21.75 -20.47 -20.22
CA TYR A 759 -20.48 -21.04 -19.81
C TYR A 759 -19.36 -20.62 -20.75
N ILE A 760 -18.26 -20.08 -20.21
CA ILE A 760 -17.01 -19.82 -20.94
C ILE A 760 -16.11 -21.03 -20.80
N PRO A 761 -15.75 -21.73 -21.91
CA PRO A 761 -14.91 -22.91 -21.85
C PRO A 761 -13.44 -22.57 -21.49
N VAL A 762 -12.68 -23.60 -21.11
CA VAL A 762 -11.24 -23.46 -20.88
C VAL A 762 -10.55 -23.28 -22.23
N SER A 763 -9.65 -22.29 -22.32
CA SER A 763 -8.78 -22.06 -23.47
C SER A 763 -7.44 -22.75 -23.28
N VAL A 764 -6.73 -22.99 -24.39
CA VAL A 764 -5.33 -23.44 -24.40
C VAL A 764 -4.34 -22.27 -24.33
N GLU A 765 -4.81 -21.04 -24.54
CA GLU A 765 -4.00 -19.83 -24.49
C GLU A 765 -3.87 -19.31 -23.06
N ASP A 766 -2.73 -18.72 -22.73
CA ASP A 766 -2.53 -18.00 -21.46
C ASP A 766 -3.57 -16.89 -21.29
N MET A 767 -4.01 -16.68 -20.04
CA MET A 767 -5.01 -15.70 -19.66
C MET A 767 -6.43 -16.00 -20.19
N TYR A 768 -6.66 -17.14 -20.83
CA TYR A 768 -7.96 -17.60 -21.35
C TYR A 768 -8.84 -16.49 -21.91
N LYS A 769 -8.37 -15.82 -22.97
CA LYS A 769 -9.09 -14.71 -23.60
C LYS A 769 -10.13 -15.23 -24.59
N TRP A 770 -11.36 -14.70 -24.47
CA TRP A 770 -12.48 -15.03 -25.32
C TRP A 770 -13.18 -13.80 -25.88
N SER A 771 -13.71 -13.92 -27.09
CA SER A 771 -14.69 -12.99 -27.65
C SER A 771 -16.09 -13.55 -27.42
N VAL A 772 -16.99 -12.73 -26.92
CA VAL A 772 -18.41 -13.11 -26.72
C VAL A 772 -19.27 -12.11 -27.48
N GLU A 773 -20.23 -12.61 -28.25
CA GLU A 773 -21.23 -11.81 -28.92
C GLU A 773 -22.62 -12.19 -28.44
N ILE A 774 -23.44 -11.19 -28.10
CA ILE A 774 -24.81 -11.35 -27.65
C ILE A 774 -25.71 -10.54 -28.58
N GLN A 775 -26.71 -11.18 -29.19
CA GLN A 775 -27.59 -10.58 -30.19
C GLN A 775 -29.02 -10.46 -29.64
N PHE A 776 -29.67 -9.34 -29.99
CA PHE A 776 -31.01 -8.99 -29.58
C PHE A 776 -31.93 -8.74 -30.79
#